data_852473a93c54d7d1dcbd61dfe9584ffb
#
_entry.id   852473a93c54d7d1dcbd61dfe9584ffb
#
_cell.length_a   1.000
_cell.length_b   1.000
_cell.length_c   1.000
_cell.angle_alpha   90.00
_cell.angle_beta   90.00
_cell.angle_gamma   90.00
#
_symmetry.space_group_name_H-M   'P 1'
#
loop_
_entity.id
_entity.type
_entity.pdbx_description
1 polymer ?
#
loop_
_entity_poly.entity_id
_entity_poly.type
_entity_poly.pdbx_seq_one_letter_code
_entity_poly.pdbx_strand_id
1 'polypeptide(L)'
;MRTYSESLFLLLIDPVTGRYFPLPEKILNLTMAGALLFDASFRELINDDWENLTILKSDETGIPALDEAIRCLCIIEGPIPLTKAVELVAAHGETLSRMVFDSLMKGGELIRKKQSIVAKTRKQELFLPDVPHVVAIHKKIRDTILLDDIPDYQLPPLISLIEAGGLTKYILKPDEIQLFNKKIAWLAGMESLGREIIRSVRSLETADLEKDVTSLIGLTHDQPRTFAGGIDAVLTSLNFLYKETGMKKSRKIIGHLNQLKGFECPGCAWPNPDKNRSRFEFCENGAKNVSAEATTRMLTPAFFEKWPVHELLLTSGYWLEQQGRLTEPMLLEENALHYKPIEWDEAYRMIADELKSLTHPDEAVFYASGRTSNEAGFLYQLFARTLGTNNLPNSANICHEPSGKALTESLGFGKSSVTLEDFNKTDLIFLFGHNPGSNHPRMLSTLLAAVRRGCKIVAVNPMPEASLLGFADPQEAGSYLGKQTKLAHLYLHPRINGDMALIRGMVKAILEKEEKKGGILDTGFMEEHTIGFEAYRDRVIATPWDLIVQASGIEKNQILETADLYMQAKNTISCWCLGITHHRNSMATIREIVNLMLLKGNLGRPGAGVLPVRGHSNIQGIRTAGVGENMPASFLDSLEKKFSIKVPRKPGMSVIPAIKSMAEGKIRVLISLGGNLASAVPDTAFVEKALQKCRLTVMISTKLNRSHLVTGKRALILPCLSRSDEDIREGVKQYGTVEDATAKIGFSQGCFPPGSPHMKSEVSIIAGMAAANLPVHEGIDWQWLGKDNNHIRQAMSQAIPVFKGIDKQKPTSQGYYLWNPLRKRIFNTRDAKAHFSDAPLERVDPEPDELLLMTIRSHDQFNTSVFGLNDRYRGIQSERRVLFMNRQDMDDRNLAPEQMVTITSNYDRKLRKLEGYYAIPYPIRNGCVAAYFPETNCLTSINDMCVASFTPAFKSIRVCVSPGN
;
A
#
# COMPACT_ATOMS: atom_id res chain seq x y z
N MET A 1 12.69 -24.22 25.66
CA MET A 1 11.95 -22.99 25.90
C MET A 1 10.70 -23.38 26.65
N ARG A 2 10.36 -22.74 27.76
CA ARG A 2 9.15 -23.05 28.53
C ARG A 2 7.90 -22.73 27.73
N THR A 3 6.83 -23.44 28.04
CA THR A 3 5.52 -23.21 27.45
C THR A 3 4.86 -21.95 28.02
N TYR A 4 3.84 -21.42 27.38
CA TYR A 4 3.02 -20.30 27.91
C TYR A 4 2.31 -20.70 29.18
N SER A 5 1.82 -21.95 29.24
CA SER A 5 1.14 -22.52 30.40
C SER A 5 2.07 -22.62 31.62
N GLU A 6 3.31 -23.07 31.43
CA GLU A 6 4.32 -23.10 32.52
C GLU A 6 4.73 -21.69 32.94
N SER A 7 4.94 -20.77 31.98
CA SER A 7 5.29 -19.38 32.26
C SER A 7 4.19 -18.63 33.00
N LEU A 8 2.94 -18.80 32.59
CA LEU A 8 1.80 -18.25 33.30
C LEU A 8 1.71 -18.78 34.74
N PHE A 9 1.88 -20.10 34.91
CA PHE A 9 1.79 -20.74 36.25
C PHE A 9 2.86 -20.18 37.20
N LEU A 10 4.09 -19.98 36.73
CA LEU A 10 5.17 -19.39 37.51
C LEU A 10 4.91 -17.91 37.86
N LEU A 11 4.26 -17.14 36.97
CA LEU A 11 3.85 -15.76 37.23
C LEU A 11 2.70 -15.62 38.25
N LEU A 12 1.98 -16.70 38.57
CA LEU A 12 0.98 -16.74 39.63
C LEU A 12 1.60 -16.82 41.03
N ILE A 13 2.92 -17.00 41.12
CA ILE A 13 3.61 -17.14 42.41
C ILE A 13 4.46 -15.90 42.66
N ASP A 14 4.24 -15.25 43.83
CA ASP A 14 5.08 -14.14 44.30
C ASP A 14 6.51 -14.65 44.51
N PRO A 15 7.49 -14.17 43.78
CA PRO A 15 8.86 -14.67 43.86
C PRO A 15 9.55 -14.39 45.20
N VAL A 16 9.01 -13.44 46.00
CA VAL A 16 9.56 -13.05 47.30
C VAL A 16 8.95 -13.88 48.45
N THR A 17 7.62 -14.01 48.42
CA THR A 17 6.88 -14.66 49.51
C THR A 17 6.60 -16.13 49.24
N GLY A 18 6.68 -16.60 48.01
CA GLY A 18 6.32 -17.96 47.61
C GLY A 18 4.81 -18.28 47.67
N ARG A 19 3.97 -17.25 47.78
CA ARG A 19 2.51 -17.38 47.83
C ARG A 19 1.89 -17.21 46.45
N TYR A 20 0.76 -17.92 46.22
CA TYR A 20 -0.04 -17.69 45.04
C TYR A 20 -0.74 -16.33 45.11
N PHE A 21 -0.73 -15.60 44.00
CA PHE A 21 -1.62 -14.46 43.79
C PHE A 21 -3.07 -14.96 43.73
N PRO A 22 -3.99 -14.36 44.49
CA PRO A 22 -5.39 -14.82 44.53
C PRO A 22 -6.09 -14.49 43.22
N LEU A 23 -6.39 -15.53 42.42
CA LEU A 23 -7.28 -15.45 41.28
C LEU A 23 -8.55 -16.25 41.52
N PRO A 24 -9.73 -15.76 41.10
CA PRO A 24 -10.93 -16.58 41.06
C PRO A 24 -10.74 -17.81 40.18
N GLU A 25 -11.21 -18.96 40.58
CA GLU A 25 -11.02 -20.24 39.93
C GLU A 25 -11.43 -20.20 38.44
N LYS A 26 -12.58 -19.60 38.14
CA LYS A 26 -13.05 -19.44 36.74
C LYS A 26 -12.10 -18.62 35.86
N ILE A 27 -11.50 -17.57 36.41
CA ILE A 27 -10.53 -16.74 35.70
C ILE A 27 -9.24 -17.52 35.48
N LEU A 28 -8.78 -18.26 36.50
CA LEU A 28 -7.61 -19.13 36.37
C LEU A 28 -7.81 -20.19 35.26
N ASN A 29 -8.99 -20.82 35.23
CA ASN A 29 -9.31 -21.86 34.25
C ASN A 29 -9.33 -21.28 32.82
N LEU A 30 -9.90 -20.10 32.60
CA LEU A 30 -9.92 -19.42 31.29
C LEU A 30 -8.52 -18.98 30.85
N THR A 31 -7.73 -18.42 31.77
CA THR A 31 -6.36 -17.98 31.42
C THR A 31 -5.44 -19.16 31.15
N MET A 32 -5.61 -20.27 31.92
CA MET A 32 -4.85 -21.51 31.65
C MET A 32 -5.25 -22.16 30.34
N ALA A 33 -6.53 -22.19 30.01
CA ALA A 33 -7.01 -22.65 28.70
C ALA A 33 -6.38 -21.85 27.58
N GLY A 34 -6.37 -20.53 27.71
CA GLY A 34 -5.71 -19.65 26.75
C GLY A 34 -4.21 -19.93 26.61
N ALA A 35 -3.52 -20.17 27.71
CA ALA A 35 -2.08 -20.48 27.71
C ALA A 35 -1.80 -21.78 26.96
N LEU A 36 -2.60 -22.83 27.19
CA LEU A 36 -2.47 -24.10 26.45
C LEU A 36 -2.84 -23.98 24.97
N LEU A 37 -3.83 -23.16 24.63
CA LEU A 37 -4.15 -22.88 23.22
C LEU A 37 -3.03 -22.10 22.52
N PHE A 38 -2.37 -21.17 23.21
CA PHE A 38 -1.15 -20.53 22.68
C PHE A 38 -0.02 -21.53 22.50
N ASP A 39 0.17 -22.47 23.47
CA ASP A 39 1.15 -23.53 23.33
C ASP A 39 0.86 -24.44 22.12
N ALA A 40 -0.41 -24.74 21.86
CA ALA A 40 -0.84 -25.51 20.70
C ALA A 40 -0.63 -24.74 19.38
N SER A 41 -0.99 -23.46 19.33
CA SER A 41 -0.79 -22.60 18.17
C SER A 41 0.69 -22.43 17.85
N PHE A 42 1.52 -22.22 18.87
CA PHE A 42 2.97 -22.07 18.71
C PHE A 42 3.66 -23.34 18.18
N ARG A 43 3.08 -24.52 18.46
CA ARG A 43 3.57 -25.82 17.97
C ARG A 43 2.92 -26.26 16.66
N GLU A 44 2.12 -25.41 16.05
CA GLU A 44 1.41 -25.72 14.80
C GLU A 44 0.47 -26.93 14.91
N LEU A 45 -0.10 -27.14 16.07
CA LEU A 45 -1.13 -28.16 16.29
C LEU A 45 -2.52 -27.61 15.95
N ILE A 46 -2.70 -26.31 16.11
CA ILE A 46 -3.92 -25.60 15.78
C ILE A 46 -3.58 -24.36 14.95
N ASN A 47 -4.54 -23.90 14.16
CA ASN A 47 -4.52 -22.61 13.48
C ASN A 47 -5.79 -21.87 13.80
N ASP A 48 -5.71 -20.58 14.08
CA ASP A 48 -6.87 -19.72 14.32
C ASP A 48 -7.02 -18.66 13.24
N ASP A 49 -8.27 -18.43 12.83
CA ASP A 49 -8.67 -17.38 11.93
C ASP A 49 -9.59 -16.41 12.65
N TRP A 50 -9.29 -15.47 13.33
CA TRP A 50 -10.12 -14.45 14.00
C TRP A 50 -11.46 -14.90 14.63
N GLU A 51 -12.16 -15.86 14.04
CA GLU A 51 -13.47 -16.35 14.45
C GLU A 51 -13.44 -17.81 14.87
N ASN A 52 -12.59 -18.61 14.22
CA ASN A 52 -12.55 -20.04 14.39
C ASN A 52 -11.14 -20.56 14.63
N LEU A 53 -11.08 -21.71 15.29
CA LEU A 53 -9.88 -22.51 15.49
C LEU A 53 -10.01 -23.81 14.71
N THR A 54 -8.95 -24.17 13.98
CA THR A 54 -8.86 -25.43 13.22
C THR A 54 -7.72 -26.28 13.76
N ILE A 55 -8.00 -27.56 14.03
CA ILE A 55 -6.97 -28.51 14.45
C ILE A 55 -6.20 -28.96 13.22
N LEU A 56 -4.88 -28.78 13.24
CA LEU A 56 -3.98 -29.17 12.15
C LEU A 56 -3.37 -30.55 12.39
N LYS A 57 -3.06 -30.87 13.65
CA LYS A 57 -2.45 -32.14 14.07
C LYS A 57 -2.95 -32.51 15.45
N SER A 58 -3.20 -33.77 15.65
CA SER A 58 -3.64 -34.34 16.95
C SER A 58 -2.63 -35.33 17.55
N ASP A 59 -1.39 -35.34 17.02
CA ASP A 59 -0.34 -36.22 17.51
C ASP A 59 0.08 -35.86 18.95
N GLU A 60 0.46 -36.86 19.73
CA GLU A 60 0.95 -36.68 21.10
C GLU A 60 2.24 -35.83 21.11
N THR A 61 2.22 -34.75 21.87
CA THR A 61 3.35 -33.80 21.99
C THR A 61 4.33 -34.21 23.09
N GLY A 62 3.95 -35.15 23.95
CA GLY A 62 4.68 -35.52 25.16
C GLY A 62 4.50 -34.51 26.32
N ILE A 63 3.63 -33.50 26.16
CA ILE A 63 3.24 -32.55 27.22
C ILE A 63 1.82 -32.89 27.66
N PRO A 64 1.63 -33.58 28.81
CA PRO A 64 0.33 -34.12 29.17
C PRO A 64 -0.83 -33.14 29.20
N ALA A 65 -0.59 -31.92 29.70
CA ALA A 65 -1.62 -30.87 29.73
C ALA A 65 -2.01 -30.37 28.34
N LEU A 66 -1.04 -30.28 27.41
CA LEU A 66 -1.28 -29.85 26.03
C LEU A 66 -2.02 -30.95 25.25
N ASP A 67 -1.59 -32.19 25.41
CA ASP A 67 -2.22 -33.35 24.77
C ASP A 67 -3.69 -33.51 25.22
N GLU A 68 -3.97 -33.24 26.50
CA GLU A 68 -5.34 -33.22 27.01
C GLU A 68 -6.15 -32.04 26.45
N ALA A 69 -5.55 -30.85 26.36
CA ALA A 69 -6.22 -29.68 25.79
C ALA A 69 -6.60 -29.91 24.31
N ILE A 70 -5.71 -30.49 23.51
CA ILE A 70 -6.02 -30.89 22.12
C ILE A 70 -7.12 -31.95 22.08
N ARG A 71 -7.11 -32.91 22.98
CA ARG A 71 -8.13 -33.95 23.06
C ARG A 71 -9.52 -33.38 23.33
N CYS A 72 -9.61 -32.34 24.20
CA CYS A 72 -10.86 -31.62 24.45
C CYS A 72 -11.43 -30.96 23.17
N LEU A 73 -10.58 -30.50 22.26
CA LEU A 73 -10.99 -29.87 21.01
C LEU A 73 -11.40 -30.88 19.94
N CYS A 74 -10.77 -32.08 19.92
CA CYS A 74 -11.06 -33.15 18.94
C CYS A 74 -12.48 -33.71 19.02
N ILE A 75 -13.28 -33.27 19.99
CA ILE A 75 -14.68 -33.68 20.15
C ILE A 75 -15.57 -33.05 19.03
N ILE A 76 -15.10 -31.95 18.42
CA ILE A 76 -15.84 -31.23 17.37
C ILE A 76 -15.12 -31.45 16.04
N GLU A 77 -15.84 -31.91 15.03
CA GLU A 77 -15.35 -32.01 13.65
C GLU A 77 -15.46 -30.65 12.95
N GLY A 78 -14.35 -30.21 12.33
CA GLY A 78 -14.30 -28.95 11.56
C GLY A 78 -13.84 -27.73 12.36
N PRO A 79 -14.00 -26.49 11.79
CA PRO A 79 -13.61 -25.25 12.47
C PRO A 79 -14.46 -24.99 13.72
N ILE A 80 -13.80 -24.67 14.83
CA ILE A 80 -14.42 -24.45 16.15
C ILE A 80 -14.43 -22.93 16.43
N PRO A 81 -15.56 -22.28 16.71
CA PRO A 81 -15.55 -20.88 17.14
C PRO A 81 -14.60 -20.65 18.32
N LEU A 82 -13.77 -19.58 18.27
CA LEU A 82 -12.74 -19.31 19.29
C LEU A 82 -13.30 -19.28 20.70
N THR A 83 -14.45 -18.63 20.90
CA THR A 83 -15.16 -18.64 22.20
C THR A 83 -15.41 -20.06 22.68
N LYS A 84 -15.89 -20.91 21.77
CA LYS A 84 -16.23 -22.30 22.12
C LYS A 84 -14.98 -23.14 22.40
N ALA A 85 -13.89 -22.89 21.66
CA ALA A 85 -12.61 -23.56 21.91
C ALA A 85 -12.06 -23.22 23.31
N VAL A 86 -12.08 -21.94 23.68
CA VAL A 86 -11.68 -21.48 25.02
C VAL A 86 -12.56 -22.10 26.10
N GLU A 87 -13.88 -22.13 25.94
CA GLU A 87 -14.82 -22.73 26.90
C GLU A 87 -14.58 -24.25 27.06
N LEU A 88 -14.39 -24.98 25.98
CA LEU A 88 -14.16 -26.44 26.02
C LEU A 88 -12.91 -26.79 26.82
N VAL A 89 -11.81 -26.08 26.58
CA VAL A 89 -10.55 -26.31 27.30
C VAL A 89 -10.67 -25.84 28.75
N ALA A 90 -11.30 -24.68 28.99
CA ALA A 90 -11.49 -24.12 30.33
C ALA A 90 -12.39 -24.99 31.23
N ALA A 91 -13.32 -25.76 30.65
CA ALA A 91 -14.15 -26.71 31.39
C ALA A 91 -13.30 -27.79 32.09
N HIS A 92 -12.10 -28.09 31.60
CA HIS A 92 -11.14 -29.01 32.17
C HIS A 92 -10.00 -28.28 32.92
N GLY A 93 -10.13 -26.99 33.17
CA GLY A 93 -9.07 -26.08 33.62
C GLY A 93 -8.42 -26.50 34.94
N GLU A 94 -9.17 -27.05 35.94
CA GLU A 94 -8.61 -27.55 37.19
C GLU A 94 -7.64 -28.74 36.93
N THR A 95 -8.08 -29.70 36.13
CA THR A 95 -7.26 -30.87 35.77
C THR A 95 -6.02 -30.45 35.00
N LEU A 96 -6.16 -29.55 34.00
CA LEU A 96 -5.09 -29.02 33.18
C LEU A 96 -4.08 -28.22 34.01
N SER A 97 -4.56 -27.37 34.93
CA SER A 97 -3.70 -26.62 35.85
C SER A 97 -2.90 -27.55 36.77
N ARG A 98 -3.52 -28.63 37.22
CA ARG A 98 -2.83 -29.66 38.03
C ARG A 98 -1.75 -30.36 37.24
N MET A 99 -2.00 -30.71 35.98
CA MET A 99 -1.00 -31.34 35.09
C MET A 99 0.20 -30.43 34.86
N VAL A 100 -0.01 -29.12 34.62
CA VAL A 100 1.07 -28.12 34.47
C VAL A 100 1.85 -28.01 35.79
N PHE A 101 1.17 -27.95 36.92
CA PHE A 101 1.82 -27.92 38.22
C PHE A 101 2.69 -29.15 38.48
N ASP A 102 2.18 -30.34 38.21
CA ASP A 102 2.91 -31.59 38.40
C ASP A 102 4.15 -31.67 37.46
N SER A 103 4.04 -31.11 36.26
CA SER A 103 5.16 -30.98 35.34
C SER A 103 6.27 -30.10 35.91
N LEU A 104 5.93 -28.91 36.40
CA LEU A 104 6.87 -27.99 37.05
C LEU A 104 7.51 -28.55 38.32
N MET A 105 6.76 -29.33 39.10
CA MET A 105 7.28 -30.02 40.29
C MET A 105 8.24 -31.15 39.94
N LYS A 106 7.93 -31.94 38.90
CA LYS A 106 8.81 -33.00 38.39
C LYS A 106 10.10 -32.48 37.77
N GLY A 107 9.99 -31.31 37.06
CA GLY A 107 11.11 -30.63 36.48
C GLY A 107 12.03 -29.93 37.49
N GLY A 108 11.66 -29.89 38.77
CA GLY A 108 12.39 -29.19 39.83
C GLY A 108 12.30 -27.66 39.77
N GLU A 109 11.39 -27.14 38.99
CA GLU A 109 11.18 -25.70 38.75
C GLU A 109 10.27 -25.07 39.82
N LEU A 110 9.53 -25.91 40.53
CA LEU A 110 8.80 -25.61 41.76
C LEU A 110 9.27 -26.54 42.88
N ILE A 111 9.63 -25.98 44.02
CA ILE A 111 10.08 -26.74 45.19
C ILE A 111 9.12 -26.45 46.36
N ARG A 112 8.58 -27.48 46.96
CA ARG A 112 7.71 -27.38 48.12
C ARG A 112 8.52 -27.01 49.37
N LYS A 113 8.28 -25.87 49.99
CA LYS A 113 8.95 -25.43 51.21
C LYS A 113 8.30 -26.10 52.42
N LYS A 114 9.04 -26.93 53.12
CA LYS A 114 8.59 -27.47 54.41
C LYS A 114 8.51 -26.36 55.46
N GLN A 115 7.34 -26.10 56.03
CA GLN A 115 7.17 -25.15 57.13
C GLN A 115 7.69 -25.73 58.42
N SER A 116 8.49 -24.95 59.18
CA SER A 116 8.68 -25.11 60.61
C SER A 116 7.44 -24.53 61.34
N ILE A 117 6.94 -25.28 62.26
CA ILE A 117 5.68 -25.10 63.02
C ILE A 117 5.74 -23.80 63.83
N VAL A 118 4.89 -22.80 63.55
CA VAL A 118 4.16 -21.95 64.52
C VAL A 118 3.10 -21.15 63.76
N ALA A 119 1.86 -21.51 63.87
CA ALA A 119 0.62 -20.74 63.98
C ALA A 119 -0.58 -21.54 63.38
N LYS A 120 -1.54 -21.82 64.23
CA LYS A 120 -2.82 -22.41 63.88
C LYS A 120 -3.66 -21.36 63.15
N THR A 121 -3.74 -21.46 61.81
CA THR A 121 -4.89 -21.04 61.01
C THR A 121 -4.53 -21.21 59.52
N ARG A 122 -5.30 -22.01 58.77
CA ARG A 122 -5.25 -22.33 57.35
C ARG A 122 -3.86 -22.64 56.77
N LYS A 123 -3.58 -23.91 56.49
CA LYS A 123 -2.41 -24.40 55.78
C LYS A 123 -2.38 -23.79 54.33
N GLN A 124 -1.66 -22.71 54.14
CA GLN A 124 -1.21 -22.30 52.82
C GLN A 124 0.11 -22.98 52.52
N GLU A 125 0.15 -23.77 51.49
CA GLU A 125 1.41 -24.36 51.00
C GLU A 125 2.25 -23.24 50.35
N LEU A 126 3.55 -23.18 50.66
CA LEU A 126 4.51 -22.23 50.12
C LEU A 126 5.37 -22.98 49.10
N PHE A 127 5.55 -22.36 47.94
CA PHE A 127 6.36 -22.89 46.87
C PHE A 127 7.50 -21.93 46.57
N LEU A 128 8.68 -22.45 46.24
CA LEU A 128 9.81 -21.68 45.75
C LEU A 128 9.89 -21.90 44.25
N PRO A 129 9.53 -20.89 43.42
CA PRO A 129 9.71 -20.96 42.01
C PRO A 129 11.20 -20.78 41.63
N ASP A 130 11.57 -21.13 40.42
CA ASP A 130 12.84 -20.75 39.84
C ASP A 130 12.93 -19.20 39.76
N VAL A 131 13.36 -18.60 40.91
CA VAL A 131 13.38 -17.15 41.10
C VAL A 131 14.14 -16.40 40.00
N PRO A 132 15.35 -16.83 39.52
CA PRO A 132 16.03 -16.17 38.42
C PRO A 132 15.18 -16.10 37.15
N HIS A 133 14.43 -17.15 36.85
CA HIS A 133 13.62 -17.20 35.64
C HIS A 133 12.35 -16.33 35.76
N VAL A 134 11.64 -16.38 36.87
CA VAL A 134 10.47 -15.53 37.14
C VAL A 134 10.85 -14.05 37.08
N VAL A 135 11.97 -13.68 37.72
CA VAL A 135 12.50 -12.31 37.68
C VAL A 135 12.86 -11.89 36.24
N ALA A 136 13.43 -12.82 35.45
CA ALA A 136 13.75 -12.53 34.05
C ALA A 136 12.50 -12.33 33.19
N ILE A 137 11.41 -13.11 33.41
CA ILE A 137 10.14 -12.92 32.72
C ILE A 137 9.48 -11.59 33.13
N HIS A 138 9.41 -11.31 34.44
CA HIS A 138 8.90 -10.02 34.95
C HIS A 138 9.65 -8.84 34.34
N LYS A 139 10.97 -8.92 34.30
CA LYS A 139 11.79 -7.89 33.69
C LYS A 139 11.48 -7.72 32.20
N LYS A 140 11.40 -8.81 31.43
CA LYS A 140 11.08 -8.75 30.00
C LYS A 140 9.72 -8.14 29.73
N ILE A 141 8.68 -8.54 30.50
CA ILE A 141 7.32 -7.99 30.38
C ILE A 141 7.36 -6.50 30.72
N ARG A 142 8.02 -6.14 31.83
CA ARG A 142 8.14 -4.77 32.28
C ARG A 142 8.91 -3.90 31.27
N ASP A 143 10.05 -4.38 30.77
CA ASP A 143 10.84 -3.69 29.76
C ASP A 143 10.05 -3.51 28.46
N THR A 144 9.27 -4.52 28.03
CA THR A 144 8.39 -4.42 26.87
C THR A 144 7.28 -3.38 27.04
N ILE A 145 6.72 -3.25 28.25
CA ILE A 145 5.65 -2.29 28.51
C ILE A 145 6.22 -0.89 28.74
N LEU A 146 7.30 -0.73 29.51
CA LEU A 146 7.83 0.55 29.95
C LEU A 146 8.90 1.11 29.02
N LEU A 147 9.73 0.23 28.41
CA LEU A 147 10.75 0.62 27.44
C LEU A 147 10.21 0.43 26.04
N ASP A 148 10.84 1.10 25.10
CA ASP A 148 10.38 1.13 23.72
C ASP A 148 11.02 0.06 22.83
N ASP A 149 11.32 -1.09 23.41
CA ASP A 149 11.77 -2.23 22.67
C ASP A 149 10.60 -2.87 21.89
N ILE A 150 10.91 -3.31 20.68
CA ILE A 150 9.97 -4.10 19.88
C ILE A 150 9.71 -5.40 20.66
N PRO A 151 8.44 -5.70 20.99
CA PRO A 151 8.15 -6.87 21.79
C PRO A 151 8.65 -8.13 21.09
N ASP A 152 9.38 -8.97 21.83
CA ASP A 152 9.63 -10.35 21.39
C ASP A 152 8.26 -10.98 21.11
N TYR A 153 8.13 -11.65 19.98
CA TYR A 153 6.87 -12.26 19.51
C TYR A 153 6.22 -13.22 20.51
N GLN A 154 6.95 -13.63 21.52
CA GLN A 154 6.44 -14.48 22.62
C GLN A 154 5.78 -13.68 23.75
N LEU A 155 5.96 -12.37 23.80
CA LEU A 155 5.46 -11.57 24.90
C LEU A 155 4.01 -11.11 24.77
N PRO A 156 3.49 -10.76 23.60
CA PRO A 156 2.08 -10.38 23.46
C PRO A 156 1.09 -11.43 23.95
N PRO A 157 1.22 -12.74 23.60
CA PRO A 157 0.37 -13.78 24.16
C PRO A 157 0.44 -13.83 25.71
N LEU A 158 1.64 -13.71 26.27
CA LEU A 158 1.83 -13.74 27.71
C LEU A 158 1.23 -12.50 28.38
N ILE A 159 1.36 -11.31 27.77
CA ILE A 159 0.74 -10.07 28.25
C ILE A 159 -0.80 -10.16 28.18
N SER A 160 -1.36 -10.79 27.14
CA SER A 160 -2.80 -11.05 27.08
C SER A 160 -3.30 -11.91 28.25
N LEU A 161 -2.56 -12.95 28.58
CA LEU A 161 -2.89 -13.83 29.71
C LEU A 161 -2.78 -13.11 31.05
N ILE A 162 -1.73 -12.28 31.20
CA ILE A 162 -1.52 -11.46 32.40
C ILE A 162 -2.63 -10.41 32.56
N GLU A 163 -3.01 -9.77 31.48
CA GLU A 163 -4.09 -8.77 31.50
C GLU A 163 -5.45 -9.43 31.78
N ALA A 164 -5.74 -10.54 31.11
CA ALA A 164 -6.95 -11.33 31.36
C ALA A 164 -7.02 -11.82 32.80
N GLY A 165 -5.92 -12.30 33.37
CA GLY A 165 -5.83 -12.77 34.75
C GLY A 165 -5.76 -11.63 35.78
N GLY A 166 -5.76 -10.37 35.38
CA GLY A 166 -5.59 -9.23 36.27
C GLY A 166 -4.27 -9.21 37.05
N LEU A 167 -3.23 -9.83 36.46
CA LEU A 167 -1.90 -9.97 37.06
C LEU A 167 -1.01 -8.74 36.83
N THR A 168 -1.40 -7.83 35.93
CA THR A 168 -0.64 -6.62 35.58
C THR A 168 -0.26 -5.79 36.81
N LYS A 169 -1.14 -5.71 37.79
CA LYS A 169 -0.91 -5.00 39.07
C LYS A 169 0.18 -5.60 39.95
N TYR A 170 0.60 -6.85 39.70
CA TYR A 170 1.69 -7.51 40.43
C TYR A 170 3.04 -7.35 39.73
N ILE A 171 3.01 -6.88 38.48
CA ILE A 171 4.21 -6.68 37.62
C ILE A 171 4.57 -5.21 37.50
N LEU A 172 3.56 -4.33 37.42
CA LEU A 172 3.72 -2.88 37.25
C LEU A 172 3.16 -2.11 38.46
N LYS A 173 3.70 -0.93 38.70
CA LYS A 173 3.16 0.00 39.70
C LYS A 173 1.88 0.67 39.19
N PRO A 174 1.01 1.16 40.10
CA PRO A 174 -0.26 1.80 39.70
C PRO A 174 -0.09 3.00 38.76
N ASP A 175 0.92 3.83 38.98
CA ASP A 175 1.27 4.98 38.14
C ASP A 175 1.75 4.54 36.74
N GLU A 176 2.52 3.47 36.65
CA GLU A 176 2.97 2.87 35.41
C GLU A 176 1.78 2.26 34.63
N ILE A 177 0.88 1.56 35.30
CA ILE A 177 -0.35 1.02 34.67
C ILE A 177 -1.18 2.16 34.08
N GLN A 178 -1.38 3.25 34.84
CA GLN A 178 -2.16 4.39 34.35
C GLN A 178 -1.49 5.06 33.14
N LEU A 179 -0.16 5.21 33.16
CA LEU A 179 0.58 5.85 32.08
C LEU A 179 0.60 5.00 30.80
N PHE A 180 0.72 3.68 30.95
CA PHE A 180 0.88 2.75 29.83
C PHE A 180 -0.37 1.90 29.55
N ASN A 181 -1.54 2.23 30.10
CA ASN A 181 -2.76 1.45 29.97
C ASN A 181 -3.15 1.14 28.52
N LYS A 182 -3.00 2.12 27.62
CA LYS A 182 -3.27 1.94 26.19
C LYS A 182 -2.29 0.96 25.54
N LYS A 183 -1.02 0.99 25.94
CA LYS A 183 0.00 0.07 25.43
C LYS A 183 -0.22 -1.34 25.96
N ILE A 184 -0.59 -1.49 27.23
CA ILE A 184 -0.93 -2.78 27.85
C ILE A 184 -2.13 -3.40 27.15
N ALA A 185 -3.23 -2.66 27.05
CA ALA A 185 -4.46 -3.13 26.40
C ALA A 185 -4.22 -3.50 24.91
N TRP A 186 -3.36 -2.76 24.28
CA TRP A 186 -2.99 -3.04 22.89
C TRP A 186 -2.13 -4.29 22.74
N LEU A 187 -1.05 -4.45 23.55
CA LEU A 187 -0.22 -5.65 23.57
C LEU A 187 -1.05 -6.89 23.86
N ALA A 188 -1.95 -6.78 24.83
CA ALA A 188 -2.86 -7.83 25.23
C ALA A 188 -3.89 -8.19 24.16
N GLY A 189 -4.28 -7.24 23.31
CA GLY A 189 -5.23 -7.43 22.22
C GLY A 189 -4.60 -7.77 20.86
N MET A 190 -3.30 -8.06 20.78
CA MET A 190 -2.62 -8.34 19.51
C MET A 190 -3.06 -9.65 18.85
N GLU A 191 -3.35 -10.66 19.66
CA GLU A 191 -3.73 -11.99 19.19
C GLU A 191 -5.25 -12.19 19.26
N SER A 192 -5.81 -12.89 18.27
CA SER A 192 -7.24 -13.26 18.24
C SER A 192 -7.65 -14.03 19.47
N LEU A 193 -6.88 -15.03 19.81
CA LEU A 193 -7.06 -15.86 20.98
C LEU A 193 -6.93 -15.06 22.29
N GLY A 194 -5.94 -14.16 22.39
CA GLY A 194 -5.75 -13.28 23.54
C GLY A 194 -6.94 -12.35 23.79
N ARG A 195 -7.50 -11.77 22.73
CA ARG A 195 -8.71 -10.95 22.83
C ARG A 195 -9.92 -11.76 23.28
N GLU A 196 -10.07 -12.97 22.76
CA GLU A 196 -11.20 -13.82 23.14
C GLU A 196 -11.12 -14.25 24.61
N ILE A 197 -9.92 -14.54 25.11
CA ILE A 197 -9.70 -14.83 26.53
C ILE A 197 -10.06 -13.63 27.39
N ILE A 198 -9.56 -12.43 27.04
CA ILE A 198 -9.90 -11.19 27.77
C ILE A 198 -11.41 -10.94 27.74
N ARG A 199 -12.06 -11.16 26.59
CA ARG A 199 -13.51 -11.01 26.43
C ARG A 199 -14.26 -12.01 27.30
N SER A 200 -13.86 -13.29 27.28
CA SER A 200 -14.47 -14.34 28.08
C SER A 200 -14.32 -14.09 29.58
N VAL A 201 -13.18 -13.57 30.02
CA VAL A 201 -12.98 -13.19 31.44
C VAL A 201 -13.83 -11.96 31.79
N ARG A 202 -13.85 -10.92 30.99
CA ARG A 202 -14.67 -9.72 31.21
C ARG A 202 -16.17 -10.03 31.22
N SER A 203 -16.64 -10.99 30.43
CA SER A 203 -18.05 -11.42 30.47
C SER A 203 -18.45 -12.06 31.80
N LEU A 204 -17.49 -12.64 32.52
CA LEU A 204 -17.74 -13.14 33.92
C LEU A 204 -17.84 -12.00 34.92
N GLU A 205 -17.15 -10.88 34.69
CA GLU A 205 -17.20 -9.71 35.59
C GLU A 205 -18.43 -8.82 35.30
N THR A 206 -19.03 -8.90 34.12
CA THR A 206 -20.10 -8.02 33.62
C THR A 206 -21.49 -8.70 33.59
N ALA A 207 -21.72 -9.81 34.27
CA ALA A 207 -23.06 -10.42 34.38
C ALA A 207 -24.13 -9.47 34.96
N ASP A 208 -23.76 -8.26 35.40
CA ASP A 208 -24.65 -7.20 35.88
C ASP A 208 -24.77 -5.96 34.97
N LEU A 209 -24.15 -5.96 33.77
CA LEU A 209 -24.14 -4.80 32.83
C LEU A 209 -24.47 -5.20 31.39
N GLU A 210 -25.59 -5.88 31.16
CA GLU A 210 -26.23 -5.96 29.86
C GLU A 210 -27.07 -4.71 29.59
N LYS A 211 -26.41 -3.63 29.16
CA LYS A 211 -26.97 -2.57 28.31
C LYS A 211 -25.83 -1.73 27.80
N ASP A 212 -25.72 -1.65 26.46
CA ASP A 212 -24.87 -0.76 25.65
C ASP A 212 -23.68 -1.38 24.90
N VAL A 213 -23.91 -2.37 24.04
CA VAL A 213 -22.94 -2.70 22.96
C VAL A 213 -23.60 -2.80 21.58
N THR A 214 -24.85 -2.45 21.42
CA THR A 214 -25.55 -2.51 20.11
C THR A 214 -25.68 -1.18 19.37
N SER A 215 -24.98 -0.12 19.78
CA SER A 215 -25.16 1.21 19.17
C SER A 215 -23.89 1.89 18.63
N LEU A 216 -22.87 1.17 18.25
CA LEU A 216 -21.66 1.78 17.70
C LEU A 216 -21.24 1.14 16.36
N ILE A 217 -22.16 1.11 15.39
CA ILE A 217 -21.81 1.02 13.96
C ILE A 217 -22.21 2.35 13.34
N GLY A 218 -21.35 3.36 13.53
CA GLY A 218 -21.50 4.68 12.96
C GLY A 218 -20.15 5.36 12.86
N LEU A 219 -20.07 6.36 11.99
CA LEU A 219 -18.90 7.24 11.89
C LEU A 219 -18.55 7.77 13.28
N THR A 220 -17.28 7.61 13.69
CA THR A 220 -16.67 8.39 14.77
C THR A 220 -15.60 9.29 14.19
N HIS A 221 -15.61 10.56 14.59
CA HIS A 221 -14.68 11.57 14.12
C HIS A 221 -13.92 12.16 15.30
N ASP A 222 -12.62 11.92 15.33
CA ASP A 222 -11.67 12.49 16.27
C ASP A 222 -10.94 13.69 15.66
N GLN A 223 -10.22 14.44 16.49
CA GLN A 223 -9.36 15.50 15.97
C GLN A 223 -8.25 14.92 15.06
N PRO A 224 -7.97 15.55 13.90
CA PRO A 224 -6.89 15.14 13.04
C PRO A 224 -5.54 15.14 13.79
N ARG A 225 -4.71 14.16 13.51
CA ARG A 225 -3.37 14.10 14.10
C ARG A 225 -2.44 15.15 13.51
N THR A 226 -1.52 15.63 14.33
CA THR A 226 -0.50 16.62 13.96
C THR A 226 0.84 16.00 13.60
N PHE A 227 0.97 14.68 13.71
CA PHE A 227 2.18 13.95 13.32
C PHE A 227 1.88 12.53 12.83
N ALA A 228 2.81 12.00 12.07
CA ALA A 228 2.80 10.62 11.58
C ALA A 228 3.90 9.77 12.22
N GLY A 229 3.78 8.44 12.10
CA GLY A 229 4.76 7.49 12.64
C GLY A 229 4.52 7.18 14.11
N GLY A 230 5.62 7.14 14.89
CA GLY A 230 5.59 6.80 16.30
C GLY A 230 5.20 5.35 16.57
N ILE A 231 4.88 5.08 17.84
CA ILE A 231 4.52 3.74 18.30
C ILE A 231 3.29 3.19 17.57
N ASP A 232 2.28 4.03 17.31
CA ASP A 232 1.05 3.60 16.64
C ASP A 232 1.31 2.96 15.26
N ALA A 233 2.31 3.45 14.53
CA ALA A 233 2.68 2.87 13.23
C ALA A 233 3.29 1.48 13.39
N VAL A 234 4.13 1.27 14.41
CA VAL A 234 4.69 -0.05 14.75
C VAL A 234 3.58 -1.00 15.14
N LEU A 235 2.74 -0.55 16.05
CA LEU A 235 1.66 -1.34 16.62
C LEU A 235 0.67 -1.79 15.56
N THR A 236 0.26 -0.87 14.71
CA THR A 236 -0.65 -1.18 13.60
C THR A 236 0.00 -2.14 12.59
N SER A 237 1.29 -1.95 12.28
CA SER A 237 2.02 -2.87 11.40
C SER A 237 2.05 -4.29 11.92
N LEU A 238 2.40 -4.46 13.20
CA LEU A 238 2.46 -5.78 13.84
C LEU A 238 1.08 -6.43 13.93
N ASN A 239 0.05 -5.66 14.30
CA ASN A 239 -1.32 -6.16 14.35
C ASN A 239 -1.79 -6.71 13.00
N PHE A 240 -1.58 -5.96 11.91
CA PHE A 240 -1.92 -6.43 10.57
C PHE A 240 -1.13 -7.68 10.15
N LEU A 241 0.17 -7.69 10.44
CA LEU A 241 1.01 -8.87 10.15
C LEU A 241 0.48 -10.10 10.88
N TYR A 242 0.27 -10.01 12.19
CA TYR A 242 -0.19 -11.16 12.98
C TYR A 242 -1.60 -11.60 12.60
N LYS A 243 -2.50 -10.64 12.39
CA LYS A 243 -3.87 -10.89 11.97
C LYS A 243 -3.94 -11.68 10.68
N GLU A 244 -3.19 -11.26 9.66
CA GLU A 244 -3.29 -11.81 8.31
C GLU A 244 -2.45 -13.08 8.12
N THR A 245 -1.35 -13.24 8.86
CA THR A 245 -0.35 -14.25 8.53
C THR A 245 0.08 -15.15 9.70
N GLY A 246 -0.42 -14.90 10.93
CA GLY A 246 0.02 -15.59 12.13
C GLY A 246 1.48 -15.27 12.52
N MET A 247 1.90 -15.68 13.70
CA MET A 247 3.21 -15.29 14.27
C MET A 247 4.44 -15.73 13.46
N LYS A 248 4.45 -16.97 13.04
CA LYS A 248 5.62 -17.56 12.35
C LYS A 248 5.90 -16.90 11.01
N LYS A 249 4.84 -16.71 10.21
CA LYS A 249 4.93 -16.10 8.90
C LYS A 249 5.25 -14.61 9.01
N SER A 250 4.65 -13.91 9.98
CA SER A 250 4.93 -12.50 10.29
C SER A 250 6.41 -12.25 10.59
N ARG A 251 7.02 -13.07 11.45
CA ARG A 251 8.46 -12.98 11.77
C ARG A 251 9.32 -13.13 10.53
N LYS A 252 8.97 -14.06 9.65
CA LYS A 252 9.71 -14.29 8.40
C LYS A 252 9.53 -13.11 7.43
N ILE A 253 8.32 -12.51 7.36
CA ILE A 253 8.06 -11.28 6.59
C ILE A 253 8.96 -10.14 7.09
N ILE A 254 8.97 -9.86 8.39
CA ILE A 254 9.77 -8.81 9.00
C ILE A 254 11.26 -8.94 8.63
N GLY A 255 11.79 -10.15 8.60
CA GLY A 255 13.19 -10.42 8.30
C GLY A 255 13.55 -10.40 6.80
N HIS A 256 12.57 -10.44 5.89
CA HIS A 256 12.82 -10.56 4.44
C HIS A 256 12.30 -9.40 3.62
N LEU A 257 11.34 -8.61 4.15
CA LEU A 257 10.72 -7.51 3.44
C LEU A 257 11.73 -6.38 3.17
N ASN A 258 11.95 -6.07 1.89
CA ASN A 258 12.95 -5.12 1.38
C ASN A 258 14.40 -5.43 1.82
N GLN A 259 14.70 -6.66 2.18
CA GLN A 259 16.04 -7.10 2.56
C GLN A 259 16.75 -7.78 1.38
N LEU A 260 18.10 -7.82 1.45
CA LEU A 260 18.88 -8.63 0.52
C LEU A 260 18.48 -10.11 0.65
N LYS A 261 18.32 -10.81 -0.47
CA LYS A 261 17.77 -12.17 -0.56
C LYS A 261 16.33 -12.33 -0.09
N GLY A 262 15.64 -11.23 0.13
CA GLY A 262 14.22 -11.19 0.45
C GLY A 262 13.38 -10.70 -0.75
N PHE A 263 12.17 -10.28 -0.47
CA PHE A 263 11.27 -9.77 -1.49
C PHE A 263 10.99 -8.28 -1.32
N GLU A 264 10.84 -7.60 -2.46
CA GLU A 264 10.50 -6.19 -2.51
C GLU A 264 9.02 -5.96 -2.17
N CYS A 265 8.74 -4.93 -1.38
CA CYS A 265 7.37 -4.52 -1.08
C CYS A 265 6.58 -4.25 -2.38
N PRO A 266 5.40 -4.86 -2.59
CA PRO A 266 4.58 -4.61 -3.77
C PRO A 266 3.83 -3.26 -3.72
N GLY A 267 3.98 -2.50 -2.65
CA GLY A 267 3.37 -1.19 -2.46
C GLY A 267 3.95 -0.11 -3.37
N CYS A 268 4.61 0.88 -2.80
CA CYS A 268 5.14 2.03 -3.53
C CYS A 268 6.51 1.79 -4.15
N ALA A 269 6.91 2.70 -5.05
CA ALA A 269 8.21 2.67 -5.74
C ALA A 269 9.32 3.42 -4.99
N TRP A 270 9.20 3.64 -3.67
CA TRP A 270 10.26 4.32 -2.92
C TRP A 270 11.52 3.43 -2.85
N PRO A 271 12.71 3.95 -3.17
CA PRO A 271 13.94 3.16 -3.26
C PRO A 271 14.39 2.60 -1.91
N ASN A 272 15.10 1.49 -1.97
CA ASN A 272 15.85 0.99 -0.83
C ASN A 272 17.22 1.66 -0.74
N PRO A 273 17.73 1.95 0.47
CA PRO A 273 19.07 2.49 0.66
C PRO A 273 20.14 1.63 -0.01
N ASP A 274 21.16 2.27 -0.61
CA ASP A 274 22.30 1.59 -1.23
C ASP A 274 23.22 0.95 -0.19
N LYS A 275 23.31 1.61 0.98
CA LYS A 275 24.13 1.17 2.12
C LYS A 275 23.29 1.27 3.40
N ASN A 276 23.66 0.52 4.42
CA ASN A 276 23.07 0.62 5.76
C ASN A 276 21.54 0.47 5.77
N ARG A 277 21.01 -0.57 5.10
CA ARG A 277 19.59 -0.89 5.20
C ARG A 277 19.22 -1.17 6.66
N SER A 278 18.12 -0.58 7.10
CA SER A 278 17.55 -0.90 8.39
C SER A 278 17.17 -2.39 8.47
N ARG A 279 17.23 -2.96 9.66
CA ARG A 279 16.69 -4.30 9.90
C ARG A 279 15.17 -4.36 9.66
N PHE A 280 14.49 -3.21 9.77
CA PHE A 280 13.06 -3.01 9.55
C PHE A 280 12.84 -2.05 8.39
N GLU A 281 13.31 -2.42 7.19
CA GLU A 281 13.25 -1.58 5.98
C GLU A 281 11.83 -1.60 5.35
N PHE A 282 10.81 -1.36 6.16
CA PHE A 282 9.43 -1.29 5.71
C PHE A 282 8.66 -0.22 6.47
N CYS A 283 7.50 0.14 5.98
CA CYS A 283 6.57 1.06 6.62
C CYS A 283 5.27 0.34 6.92
N GLU A 284 4.40 0.99 7.68
CA GLU A 284 3.08 0.48 8.03
C GLU A 284 2.27 0.02 6.80
N ASN A 285 2.16 0.87 5.76
CA ASN A 285 1.44 0.50 4.54
C ASN A 285 2.11 -0.67 3.79
N GLY A 286 3.43 -0.79 3.87
CA GLY A 286 4.16 -1.94 3.35
C GLY A 286 3.85 -3.22 4.12
N ALA A 287 3.82 -3.15 5.44
CA ALA A 287 3.44 -4.27 6.30
C ALA A 287 2.00 -4.74 6.00
N LYS A 288 1.04 -3.80 5.93
CA LYS A 288 -0.36 -4.10 5.57
C LYS A 288 -0.49 -4.74 4.19
N ASN A 289 0.19 -4.19 3.19
CA ASN A 289 0.13 -4.69 1.82
C ASN A 289 0.68 -6.11 1.71
N VAL A 290 1.84 -6.35 2.32
CA VAL A 290 2.47 -7.68 2.29
C VAL A 290 1.68 -8.69 3.09
N SER A 291 1.18 -8.34 4.27
CA SER A 291 0.34 -9.25 5.06
C SER A 291 -0.95 -9.61 4.33
N ALA A 292 -1.59 -8.65 3.65
CA ALA A 292 -2.78 -8.92 2.85
C ALA A 292 -2.50 -9.87 1.67
N GLU A 293 -1.31 -9.81 1.05
CA GLU A 293 -0.90 -10.75 0.00
C GLU A 293 -0.42 -12.10 0.56
N ALA A 294 0.19 -12.10 1.74
CA ALA A 294 0.69 -13.30 2.40
C ALA A 294 -0.34 -13.95 3.35
N THR A 295 -1.58 -13.49 3.35
CA THR A 295 -2.66 -13.99 4.23
C THR A 295 -2.79 -15.51 4.17
N THR A 296 -3.23 -16.10 5.28
CA THR A 296 -3.54 -17.54 5.36
C THR A 296 -4.94 -17.85 4.84
N ARG A 297 -5.78 -16.83 4.64
CA ARG A 297 -7.13 -17.01 4.09
C ARG A 297 -7.08 -17.35 2.60
N MET A 298 -7.82 -18.38 2.21
CA MET A 298 -7.84 -18.92 0.84
C MET A 298 -9.27 -18.91 0.28
N LEU A 299 -9.41 -18.37 -0.90
CA LEU A 299 -10.63 -18.33 -1.69
C LEU A 299 -10.69 -19.58 -2.57
N THR A 300 -11.29 -20.63 -2.05
CA THR A 300 -11.44 -21.91 -2.75
C THR A 300 -12.68 -21.92 -3.64
N PRO A 301 -12.86 -22.91 -4.54
CA PRO A 301 -14.08 -23.08 -5.35
C PRO A 301 -15.38 -23.08 -4.55
N ALA A 302 -15.38 -23.60 -3.32
CA ALA A 302 -16.55 -23.62 -2.44
C ALA A 302 -17.08 -22.21 -2.10
N PHE A 303 -16.21 -21.20 -2.06
CA PHE A 303 -16.66 -19.81 -1.92
C PHE A 303 -17.53 -19.38 -3.10
N PHE A 304 -17.10 -19.68 -4.32
CA PHE A 304 -17.80 -19.30 -5.54
C PHE A 304 -19.08 -20.13 -5.77
N GLU A 305 -19.14 -21.34 -5.25
CA GLU A 305 -20.39 -22.14 -5.22
C GLU A 305 -21.43 -21.51 -4.31
N LYS A 306 -20.98 -20.96 -3.16
CA LYS A 306 -21.86 -20.32 -2.18
C LYS A 306 -22.34 -18.94 -2.63
N TRP A 307 -21.47 -18.14 -3.25
CA TRP A 307 -21.71 -16.74 -3.55
C TRP A 307 -21.90 -16.49 -5.05
N PRO A 308 -23.12 -16.20 -5.51
CA PRO A 308 -23.35 -15.80 -6.90
C PRO A 308 -22.77 -14.40 -7.17
N VAL A 309 -22.33 -14.15 -8.39
CA VAL A 309 -21.65 -12.91 -8.80
C VAL A 309 -22.49 -11.66 -8.50
N HIS A 310 -23.81 -11.72 -8.71
CA HIS A 310 -24.69 -10.58 -8.46
C HIS A 310 -24.79 -10.20 -6.97
N GLU A 311 -24.68 -11.15 -6.04
CA GLU A 311 -24.62 -10.86 -4.60
C GLU A 311 -23.25 -10.27 -4.21
N LEU A 312 -22.17 -10.81 -4.77
CA LEU A 312 -20.82 -10.27 -4.57
C LEU A 312 -20.70 -8.81 -5.05
N LEU A 313 -21.41 -8.42 -6.11
CA LEU A 313 -21.44 -7.05 -6.62
C LEU A 313 -22.07 -6.05 -5.61
N LEU A 314 -22.90 -6.52 -4.69
CA LEU A 314 -23.49 -5.70 -3.63
C LEU A 314 -22.51 -5.45 -2.47
N THR A 315 -21.44 -6.21 -2.38
CA THR A 315 -20.44 -6.08 -1.31
C THR A 315 -19.43 -4.95 -1.61
N SER A 316 -18.78 -4.44 -0.56
CA SER A 316 -17.74 -3.44 -0.72
C SER A 316 -16.44 -4.05 -1.28
N GLY A 317 -15.63 -3.24 -1.98
CA GLY A 317 -14.31 -3.66 -2.41
C GLY A 317 -13.41 -4.08 -1.23
N TYR A 318 -13.56 -3.44 -0.08
CA TYR A 318 -12.90 -3.82 1.16
C TYR A 318 -13.25 -5.26 1.57
N TRP A 319 -14.54 -5.60 1.62
CA TRP A 319 -14.99 -6.95 1.97
C TRP A 319 -14.45 -8.01 1.01
N LEU A 320 -14.50 -7.76 -0.31
CA LEU A 320 -13.99 -8.68 -1.33
C LEU A 320 -12.50 -9.00 -1.12
N GLU A 321 -11.69 -7.99 -0.87
CA GLU A 321 -10.25 -8.18 -0.66
C GLU A 321 -9.93 -8.89 0.67
N GLN A 322 -10.83 -8.85 1.66
CA GLN A 322 -10.67 -9.57 2.93
C GLN A 322 -10.96 -11.07 2.82
N GLN A 323 -11.56 -11.57 1.73
CA GLN A 323 -11.89 -13.00 1.59
C GLN A 323 -10.65 -13.90 1.41
N GLY A 324 -9.51 -13.37 1.01
CA GLY A 324 -8.25 -14.11 0.93
C GLY A 324 -7.66 -14.21 -0.48
N ARG A 325 -6.77 -15.20 -0.64
CA ARG A 325 -6.05 -15.46 -1.89
C ARG A 325 -6.86 -16.37 -2.82
N LEU A 326 -6.91 -16.02 -4.09
CA LEU A 326 -7.43 -16.89 -5.15
C LEU A 326 -6.56 -18.15 -5.25
N THR A 327 -7.17 -19.33 -5.34
CA THR A 327 -6.47 -20.62 -5.27
C THR A 327 -6.42 -21.38 -6.58
N GLU A 328 -7.48 -21.29 -7.39
CA GLU A 328 -7.65 -22.09 -8.59
C GLU A 328 -8.14 -21.27 -9.76
N PRO A 329 -7.87 -21.68 -11.01
CA PRO A 329 -8.51 -21.04 -12.17
C PRO A 329 -10.02 -21.24 -12.11
N MET A 330 -10.76 -20.16 -12.37
CA MET A 330 -12.21 -20.15 -12.30
C MET A 330 -12.79 -19.59 -13.58
N LEU A 331 -13.86 -20.19 -14.06
CA LEU A 331 -14.61 -19.80 -15.26
C LEU A 331 -16.03 -19.36 -14.88
N LEU A 332 -16.45 -18.22 -15.40
CA LEU A 332 -17.86 -17.81 -15.47
C LEU A 332 -18.31 -17.87 -16.91
N GLU A 333 -19.23 -18.78 -17.21
CA GLU A 333 -19.89 -18.90 -18.52
C GLU A 333 -20.92 -17.80 -18.73
N GLU A 334 -21.29 -17.56 -19.99
CA GLU A 334 -22.37 -16.62 -20.34
C GLU A 334 -23.66 -16.98 -19.61
N ASN A 335 -24.25 -16.04 -18.91
CA ASN A 335 -25.48 -16.20 -18.09
C ASN A 335 -25.36 -17.12 -16.87
N ALA A 336 -24.17 -17.61 -16.52
CA ALA A 336 -23.95 -18.32 -15.27
C ALA A 336 -23.98 -17.36 -14.08
N LEU A 337 -24.51 -17.84 -12.95
CA LEU A 337 -24.53 -17.05 -11.70
C LEU A 337 -23.26 -17.25 -10.86
N HIS A 338 -22.58 -18.37 -11.03
CA HIS A 338 -21.46 -18.80 -10.21
C HIS A 338 -20.22 -19.08 -11.07
N TYR A 339 -19.06 -18.73 -10.55
CA TYR A 339 -17.81 -19.21 -11.08
C TYR A 339 -17.63 -20.70 -10.79
N LYS A 340 -17.04 -21.44 -11.73
CA LYS A 340 -16.70 -22.85 -11.58
C LYS A 340 -15.21 -23.07 -11.81
N PRO A 341 -14.58 -24.03 -11.13
CA PRO A 341 -13.18 -24.36 -11.39
C PRO A 341 -12.99 -24.85 -12.84
N ILE A 342 -11.83 -24.56 -13.40
CA ILE A 342 -11.41 -24.97 -14.74
C ILE A 342 -9.93 -25.36 -14.71
N GLU A 343 -9.55 -26.35 -15.54
CA GLU A 343 -8.16 -26.73 -15.67
C GLU A 343 -7.34 -25.68 -16.45
N TRP A 344 -6.06 -25.54 -16.11
CA TRP A 344 -5.17 -24.56 -16.75
C TRP A 344 -5.12 -24.70 -18.27
N ASP A 345 -5.00 -25.93 -18.79
CA ASP A 345 -4.90 -26.17 -20.23
C ASP A 345 -6.19 -25.83 -20.96
N GLU A 346 -7.33 -26.02 -20.30
CA GLU A 346 -8.63 -25.63 -20.83
C GLU A 346 -8.77 -24.10 -20.84
N ALA A 347 -8.36 -23.42 -19.77
CA ALA A 347 -8.34 -21.96 -19.69
C ALA A 347 -7.44 -21.36 -20.78
N TYR A 348 -6.26 -21.92 -21.02
CA TYR A 348 -5.37 -21.47 -22.09
C TYR A 348 -5.96 -21.69 -23.47
N ARG A 349 -6.60 -22.85 -23.72
CA ARG A 349 -7.30 -23.13 -25.00
C ARG A 349 -8.43 -22.14 -25.23
N MET A 350 -9.26 -21.86 -24.21
CA MET A 350 -10.36 -20.90 -24.33
C MET A 350 -9.84 -19.49 -24.69
N ILE A 351 -8.77 -19.03 -24.05
CA ILE A 351 -8.13 -17.74 -24.38
C ILE A 351 -7.61 -17.77 -25.83
N ALA A 352 -6.94 -18.84 -26.22
CA ALA A 352 -6.39 -18.98 -27.58
C ALA A 352 -7.49 -19.00 -28.65
N ASP A 353 -8.57 -19.71 -28.42
CA ASP A 353 -9.71 -19.80 -29.35
C ASP A 353 -10.39 -18.43 -29.52
N GLU A 354 -10.58 -17.70 -28.39
CA GLU A 354 -11.14 -16.35 -28.43
C GLU A 354 -10.23 -15.38 -29.20
N LEU A 355 -8.92 -15.40 -28.93
CA LEU A 355 -7.95 -14.54 -29.62
C LEU A 355 -7.84 -14.88 -31.12
N LYS A 356 -7.86 -16.18 -31.49
CA LYS A 356 -7.84 -16.61 -32.90
C LYS A 356 -9.14 -16.27 -33.63
N SER A 357 -10.25 -16.11 -32.93
CA SER A 357 -11.57 -15.76 -33.52
C SER A 357 -11.69 -14.27 -33.82
N LEU A 358 -10.73 -13.42 -33.40
CA LEU A 358 -10.75 -12.00 -33.66
C LEU A 358 -10.54 -11.71 -35.16
N THR A 359 -11.26 -10.72 -35.67
CA THR A 359 -11.08 -10.25 -37.04
C THR A 359 -9.77 -9.49 -37.20
N HIS A 360 -9.39 -8.75 -36.13
CA HIS A 360 -8.15 -8.00 -36.09
C HIS A 360 -7.53 -8.08 -34.68
N PRO A 361 -6.20 -8.21 -34.52
CA PRO A 361 -5.56 -8.27 -33.20
C PRO A 361 -5.86 -7.08 -32.29
N ASP A 362 -6.15 -5.90 -32.84
CA ASP A 362 -6.52 -4.71 -32.09
C ASP A 362 -7.90 -4.79 -31.41
N GLU A 363 -8.67 -5.85 -31.64
CA GLU A 363 -9.89 -6.17 -30.87
C GLU A 363 -9.57 -6.75 -29.48
N ALA A 364 -8.29 -7.02 -29.20
CA ALA A 364 -7.78 -7.41 -27.89
C ALA A 364 -7.07 -6.24 -27.17
N VAL A 365 -7.20 -6.20 -25.84
CA VAL A 365 -6.50 -5.26 -24.95
C VAL A 365 -5.77 -6.05 -23.88
N PHE A 366 -4.48 -5.73 -23.69
CA PHE A 366 -3.58 -6.33 -22.72
C PHE A 366 -3.21 -5.30 -21.65
N TYR A 367 -4.02 -5.19 -20.60
CA TYR A 367 -3.77 -4.28 -19.49
C TYR A 367 -2.73 -4.85 -18.53
N ALA A 368 -1.84 -4.02 -18.00
CA ALA A 368 -0.87 -4.42 -16.99
C ALA A 368 -0.85 -3.48 -15.77
N SER A 369 -0.82 -4.09 -14.59
CA SER A 369 -0.62 -3.40 -13.30
C SER A 369 0.85 -3.06 -13.08
N GLY A 370 1.12 -1.92 -12.41
CA GLY A 370 2.48 -1.52 -12.01
C GLY A 370 3.08 -2.32 -10.85
N ARG A 371 2.47 -3.45 -10.44
CA ARG A 371 3.03 -4.39 -9.45
C ARG A 371 3.76 -5.57 -10.08
N THR A 372 3.51 -5.85 -11.34
CA THR A 372 4.12 -6.90 -12.15
C THR A 372 5.64 -6.76 -12.22
N SER A 373 6.39 -7.87 -12.27
CA SER A 373 7.84 -7.86 -12.44
C SER A 373 8.27 -7.39 -13.83
N ASN A 374 9.54 -6.99 -14.01
CA ASN A 374 10.06 -6.61 -15.31
C ASN A 374 10.04 -7.79 -16.28
N GLU A 375 10.34 -8.98 -15.80
CA GLU A 375 10.35 -10.23 -16.60
C GLU A 375 8.94 -10.55 -17.11
N ALA A 376 7.95 -10.52 -16.23
CA ALA A 376 6.56 -10.75 -16.63
C ALA A 376 6.05 -9.65 -17.57
N GLY A 377 6.39 -8.38 -17.30
CA GLY A 377 6.06 -7.26 -18.18
C GLY A 377 6.68 -7.40 -19.58
N PHE A 378 7.95 -7.81 -19.65
CA PHE A 378 8.61 -8.05 -20.92
C PHE A 378 7.96 -9.19 -21.71
N LEU A 379 7.68 -10.30 -21.04
CA LEU A 379 7.04 -11.44 -21.69
C LEU A 379 5.61 -11.09 -22.16
N TYR A 380 4.89 -10.31 -21.37
CA TYR A 380 3.53 -9.89 -21.67
C TYR A 380 3.45 -8.98 -22.90
N GLN A 381 4.33 -8.00 -22.99
CA GLN A 381 4.38 -7.13 -24.18
C GLN A 381 4.87 -7.89 -25.43
N LEU A 382 5.78 -8.85 -25.24
CA LEU A 382 6.25 -9.68 -26.36
C LEU A 382 5.09 -10.53 -26.91
N PHE A 383 4.27 -11.12 -26.03
CA PHE A 383 3.08 -11.88 -26.41
C PHE A 383 2.09 -11.01 -27.21
N ALA A 384 1.70 -9.85 -26.67
CA ALA A 384 0.76 -8.95 -27.35
C ALA A 384 1.26 -8.49 -28.72
N ARG A 385 2.55 -8.15 -28.85
CA ARG A 385 3.13 -7.68 -30.11
C ARG A 385 3.32 -8.79 -31.13
N THR A 386 3.64 -10.01 -30.67
CA THR A 386 3.70 -11.18 -31.56
C THR A 386 2.31 -11.55 -32.05
N LEU A 387 1.26 -11.35 -31.25
CA LEU A 387 -0.14 -11.47 -31.67
C LEU A 387 -0.50 -10.42 -32.74
N GLY A 388 0.14 -9.27 -32.75
CA GLY A 388 -0.05 -8.19 -33.73
C GLY A 388 -0.71 -6.93 -33.20
N THR A 389 -0.71 -6.68 -31.87
CA THR A 389 -1.29 -5.47 -31.30
C THR A 389 -0.34 -4.70 -30.35
N ASN A 390 -0.45 -3.37 -30.36
CA ASN A 390 0.14 -2.46 -29.38
C ASN A 390 -0.85 -2.00 -28.31
N ASN A 391 -2.04 -2.61 -28.19
CA ASN A 391 -3.01 -2.29 -27.16
C ASN A 391 -2.54 -2.79 -25.80
N LEU A 392 -1.52 -2.13 -25.27
CA LEU A 392 -0.84 -2.41 -24.00
C LEU A 392 -1.02 -1.26 -23.02
N PRO A 393 -2.29 -0.88 -22.67
CA PRO A 393 -2.52 0.08 -21.62
C PRO A 393 -2.01 -0.45 -20.28
N ASN A 394 -1.64 0.48 -19.40
CA ASN A 394 -1.12 0.11 -18.09
C ASN A 394 -1.50 1.15 -17.03
N SER A 395 -1.29 0.83 -15.77
CA SER A 395 -1.71 1.70 -14.67
C SER A 395 -1.01 3.08 -14.65
N ALA A 396 0.08 3.30 -15.41
CA ALA A 396 0.68 4.63 -15.54
C ALA A 396 -0.25 5.61 -16.27
N ASN A 397 -1.06 5.14 -17.22
CA ASN A 397 -1.98 5.98 -17.98
C ASN A 397 -2.97 6.74 -17.10
N ILE A 398 -3.36 6.16 -15.97
CA ILE A 398 -4.28 6.76 -14.99
C ILE A 398 -3.54 7.24 -13.74
N CYS A 399 -2.22 7.45 -13.79
CA CYS A 399 -1.41 7.80 -12.63
C CYS A 399 -0.38 8.89 -12.99
N HIS A 400 0.72 8.53 -13.61
CA HIS A 400 1.88 9.40 -13.87
C HIS A 400 2.24 9.55 -15.36
N GLU A 401 1.31 9.28 -16.26
CA GLU A 401 1.52 9.53 -17.70
C GLU A 401 1.90 10.98 -17.99
N PRO A 402 1.23 11.99 -17.36
CA PRO A 402 1.62 13.38 -17.56
C PRO A 402 3.07 13.67 -17.19
N SER A 403 3.58 13.02 -16.12
CA SER A 403 4.98 13.17 -15.70
C SER A 403 5.95 12.65 -16.77
N GLY A 404 5.68 11.44 -17.28
CA GLY A 404 6.49 10.84 -18.34
C GLY A 404 6.53 11.69 -19.59
N LYS A 405 5.36 12.12 -20.09
CA LYS A 405 5.23 12.92 -21.31
C LYS A 405 5.84 14.32 -21.16
N ALA A 406 5.48 15.06 -20.10
CA ALA A 406 6.00 16.40 -19.88
C ALA A 406 7.52 16.42 -19.71
N LEU A 407 8.11 15.48 -18.95
CA LEU A 407 9.55 15.37 -18.80
C LEU A 407 10.22 14.96 -20.12
N THR A 408 9.62 14.07 -20.92
CA THR A 408 10.15 13.69 -22.23
C THR A 408 10.15 14.89 -23.19
N GLU A 409 9.08 15.68 -23.21
CA GLU A 409 9.00 16.87 -24.06
C GLU A 409 9.97 17.98 -23.63
N SER A 410 10.12 18.22 -22.32
CA SER A 410 11.00 19.27 -21.81
C SER A 410 12.47 18.86 -21.73
N LEU A 411 12.76 17.59 -21.39
CA LEU A 411 14.12 17.14 -21.06
C LEU A 411 14.60 15.95 -21.91
N GLY A 412 13.75 15.40 -22.78
CA GLY A 412 14.07 14.22 -23.59
C GLY A 412 14.11 12.90 -22.81
N PHE A 413 13.66 12.87 -21.54
CA PHE A 413 13.69 11.66 -20.71
C PHE A 413 12.63 11.69 -19.60
N GLY A 414 11.69 10.75 -19.63
CA GLY A 414 10.48 10.73 -18.80
C GLY A 414 10.64 10.14 -17.40
N LYS A 415 11.83 10.20 -16.79
CA LYS A 415 12.10 9.62 -15.45
C LYS A 415 12.75 10.66 -14.53
N SER A 416 12.90 10.28 -13.24
CA SER A 416 13.64 11.05 -12.24
C SER A 416 15.07 11.35 -12.68
N SER A 417 15.58 12.54 -12.34
CA SER A 417 17.00 12.90 -12.53
C SER A 417 17.84 12.67 -11.29
N VAL A 418 17.25 12.32 -10.13
CA VAL A 418 17.94 12.17 -8.85
C VAL A 418 18.03 10.71 -8.40
N THR A 419 18.96 10.44 -7.49
CA THR A 419 19.12 9.21 -6.71
C THR A 419 18.67 9.43 -5.28
N LEU A 420 18.56 8.36 -4.48
CA LEU A 420 18.30 8.48 -3.05
C LEU A 420 19.43 9.27 -2.33
N GLU A 421 20.67 9.11 -2.76
CA GLU A 421 21.83 9.79 -2.20
C GLU A 421 21.81 11.33 -2.42
N ASP A 422 21.09 11.82 -3.44
CA ASP A 422 20.95 13.25 -3.70
C ASP A 422 20.20 13.96 -2.59
N PHE A 423 19.27 13.26 -1.91
CA PHE A 423 18.61 13.80 -0.72
C PHE A 423 19.56 14.13 0.42
N ASN A 424 20.76 13.53 0.44
CA ASN A 424 21.81 13.83 1.41
C ASN A 424 22.60 15.10 1.09
N LYS A 425 22.38 15.74 -0.06
CA LYS A 425 23.16 16.88 -0.56
C LYS A 425 22.31 18.08 -0.95
N THR A 426 21.00 17.97 -0.81
CA THR A 426 20.05 19.04 -1.16
C THR A 426 19.89 20.02 -0.01
N ASP A 427 19.64 21.30 -0.35
CA ASP A 427 19.37 22.39 0.61
C ASP A 427 17.90 22.70 0.72
N LEU A 428 17.13 22.40 -0.35
CA LEU A 428 15.71 22.67 -0.45
C LEU A 428 14.99 21.52 -1.16
N ILE A 429 13.86 21.11 -0.59
CA ILE A 429 12.96 20.12 -1.21
C ILE A 429 11.59 20.75 -1.36
N PHE A 430 11.06 20.75 -2.58
CA PHE A 430 9.65 20.99 -2.84
C PHE A 430 8.86 19.67 -2.87
N LEU A 431 7.69 19.65 -2.25
CA LEU A 431 6.73 18.55 -2.27
C LEU A 431 5.40 19.07 -2.82
N PHE A 432 5.20 18.99 -4.13
CA PHE A 432 3.99 19.44 -4.80
C PHE A 432 2.93 18.33 -4.85
N GLY A 433 1.77 18.54 -4.27
CA GLY A 433 0.65 17.62 -4.31
C GLY A 433 1.00 16.19 -3.82
N HIS A 434 1.85 16.08 -2.81
CA HIS A 434 2.34 14.82 -2.29
C HIS A 434 2.10 14.70 -0.78
N ASN A 435 1.44 13.63 -0.35
CA ASN A 435 1.36 13.21 1.05
C ASN A 435 2.25 11.97 1.25
N PRO A 436 3.51 12.12 1.66
CA PRO A 436 4.41 10.99 1.86
C PRO A 436 3.93 10.06 2.98
N GLY A 437 3.32 10.58 4.06
CA GLY A 437 2.86 9.76 5.18
C GLY A 437 1.84 8.69 4.85
N SER A 438 0.96 8.96 3.88
CA SER A 438 -0.02 7.98 3.41
C SER A 438 0.46 7.19 2.19
N ASN A 439 1.27 7.79 1.31
CA ASN A 439 1.59 7.19 0.01
C ASN A 439 3.00 6.59 -0.07
N HIS A 440 3.97 7.17 0.63
CA HIS A 440 5.38 6.75 0.60
C HIS A 440 6.03 6.87 1.99
N PRO A 441 5.52 6.19 3.05
CA PRO A 441 5.94 6.47 4.42
C PRO A 441 7.45 6.30 4.68
N ARG A 442 8.15 5.42 3.94
CA ARG A 442 9.61 5.29 4.03
C ARG A 442 10.37 6.55 3.57
N MET A 443 9.75 7.40 2.75
CA MET A 443 10.32 8.69 2.39
C MET A 443 10.48 9.61 3.60
N LEU A 444 9.65 9.46 4.64
CA LEU A 444 9.69 10.32 5.82
C LEU A 444 11.03 10.26 6.56
N SER A 445 11.63 9.08 6.69
CA SER A 445 12.97 8.95 7.29
C SER A 445 14.05 9.64 6.45
N THR A 446 13.93 9.61 5.10
CA THR A 446 14.81 10.36 4.21
C THR A 446 14.64 11.86 4.38
N LEU A 447 13.39 12.35 4.45
CA LEU A 447 13.08 13.76 4.68
C LEU A 447 13.57 14.22 6.06
N LEU A 448 13.37 13.40 7.10
CA LEU A 448 13.87 13.67 8.46
C LEU A 448 15.40 13.83 8.47
N ALA A 449 16.11 12.91 7.82
CA ALA A 449 17.56 13.00 7.69
C ALA A 449 17.99 14.27 6.95
N ALA A 450 17.28 14.71 5.93
CA ALA A 450 17.54 15.97 5.22
C ALA A 450 17.29 17.19 6.11
N VAL A 451 16.16 17.25 6.83
CA VAL A 451 15.83 18.35 7.77
C VAL A 451 16.88 18.48 8.87
N ARG A 452 17.33 17.37 9.44
CA ARG A 452 18.38 17.36 10.48
C ARG A 452 19.72 17.89 10.00
N ARG A 453 19.98 17.89 8.71
CA ARG A 453 21.16 18.54 8.11
C ARG A 453 20.95 20.01 7.76
N GLY A 454 19.76 20.55 8.04
CA GLY A 454 19.41 21.94 7.75
C GLY A 454 18.69 22.15 6.39
N CYS A 455 18.37 21.09 5.67
CA CYS A 455 17.56 21.17 4.46
C CYS A 455 16.16 21.70 4.79
N LYS A 456 15.67 22.65 4.01
CA LYS A 456 14.32 23.18 4.13
C LYS A 456 13.36 22.41 3.24
N ILE A 457 12.14 22.19 3.73
CA ILE A 457 11.08 21.53 2.94
C ILE A 457 9.92 22.49 2.78
N VAL A 458 9.53 22.75 1.55
CA VAL A 458 8.30 23.47 1.20
C VAL A 458 7.26 22.47 0.75
N ALA A 459 6.19 22.33 1.53
CA ALA A 459 5.06 21.48 1.22
C ALA A 459 3.94 22.30 0.57
N VAL A 460 3.39 21.81 -0.53
CA VAL A 460 2.33 22.46 -1.29
C VAL A 460 1.18 21.47 -1.44
N ASN A 461 0.12 21.67 -0.66
CA ASN A 461 -1.07 20.82 -0.63
C ASN A 461 -2.30 21.63 -0.19
N PRO A 462 -3.49 21.41 -0.77
CA PRO A 462 -4.72 22.14 -0.39
C PRO A 462 -5.19 21.91 1.05
N MET A 463 -4.75 20.82 1.69
CA MET A 463 -5.10 20.50 3.08
C MET A 463 -3.85 20.06 3.86
N PRO A 464 -3.83 20.26 5.20
CA PRO A 464 -2.71 19.83 6.02
C PRO A 464 -2.64 18.31 6.09
N GLU A 465 -1.41 17.79 6.03
CA GLU A 465 -1.12 16.36 6.14
C GLU A 465 -0.24 16.10 7.36
N ALA A 466 -0.70 15.23 8.25
CA ALA A 466 -0.05 14.93 9.54
C ALA A 466 1.46 14.68 9.44
N SER A 467 1.89 13.96 8.41
CA SER A 467 3.29 13.58 8.22
C SER A 467 4.24 14.74 7.91
N LEU A 468 3.73 15.84 7.39
CA LEU A 468 4.52 17.04 7.06
C LEU A 468 4.49 18.05 8.19
N LEU A 469 3.43 18.03 9.02
CA LEU A 469 3.35 18.79 10.25
C LEU A 469 4.31 18.25 11.30
N GLY A 470 4.37 16.91 11.46
CA GLY A 470 5.29 16.26 12.37
C GLY A 470 5.57 14.81 11.96
N PHE A 471 6.77 14.34 12.26
CA PHE A 471 7.13 12.93 12.09
C PHE A 471 7.93 12.43 13.31
N ALA A 472 7.45 11.33 13.87
CA ALA A 472 8.10 10.54 14.88
C ALA A 472 8.64 9.27 14.23
N ASP A 473 9.97 9.14 14.05
CA ASP A 473 10.54 8.00 13.33
C ASP A 473 10.36 6.72 14.17
N PRO A 474 9.63 5.71 13.68
CA PRO A 474 9.39 4.46 14.41
C PRO A 474 10.67 3.67 14.74
N GLN A 475 11.80 4.01 14.16
CA GLN A 475 13.07 3.33 14.40
C GLN A 475 13.93 4.04 15.47
N GLU A 476 13.43 5.11 16.06
CA GLU A 476 14.13 5.88 17.08
C GLU A 476 13.45 5.82 18.45
N ALA A 477 14.18 5.45 19.48
CA ALA A 477 13.65 5.35 20.85
C ALA A 477 12.99 6.67 21.35
N GLY A 478 13.55 7.83 21.00
CA GLY A 478 12.97 9.13 21.38
C GLY A 478 11.56 9.38 20.84
N SER A 479 11.19 8.75 19.74
CA SER A 479 9.88 8.89 19.12
C SER A 479 8.76 8.30 19.96
N TYR A 480 9.06 7.31 20.76
CA TYR A 480 8.13 6.68 21.67
C TYR A 480 7.88 7.55 22.93
N LEU A 481 8.83 8.41 23.25
CA LEU A 481 8.70 9.42 24.31
C LEU A 481 8.05 10.73 23.81
N GLY A 482 7.37 10.67 22.64
CA GLY A 482 6.69 11.83 22.05
C GLY A 482 7.58 12.78 21.28
N LYS A 483 8.88 12.47 21.08
CA LYS A 483 9.77 13.30 20.28
C LYS A 483 9.38 13.22 18.82
N GLN A 484 8.96 14.34 18.27
CA GLN A 484 8.60 14.49 16.85
C GLN A 484 9.39 15.64 16.22
N THR A 485 9.58 15.58 14.92
CA THR A 485 10.26 16.64 14.16
C THR A 485 9.29 17.19 13.12
N LYS A 486 9.10 18.51 13.09
CA LYS A 486 8.37 19.19 12.02
C LYS A 486 9.18 19.04 10.73
N LEU A 487 8.58 18.47 9.69
CA LEU A 487 9.26 18.27 8.41
C LEU A 487 9.13 19.48 7.50
N ALA A 488 7.92 20.00 7.30
CA ALA A 488 7.72 21.17 6.45
C ALA A 488 8.23 22.44 7.16
N HIS A 489 9.21 23.12 6.56
CA HIS A 489 9.66 24.44 6.97
C HIS A 489 8.57 25.48 6.64
N LEU A 490 8.02 25.42 5.43
CA LEU A 490 6.89 26.20 4.96
C LEU A 490 5.81 25.28 4.42
N TYR A 491 4.56 25.51 4.80
CA TYR A 491 3.41 24.77 4.29
C TYR A 491 2.46 25.73 3.59
N LEU A 492 2.26 25.55 2.29
CA LEU A 492 1.36 26.33 1.47
C LEU A 492 0.10 25.53 1.14
N HIS A 493 -1.05 26.16 1.30
CA HIS A 493 -2.36 25.60 0.99
C HIS A 493 -2.94 26.26 -0.25
N PRO A 494 -2.51 25.88 -1.47
CA PRO A 494 -3.07 26.46 -2.68
C PRO A 494 -4.54 26.06 -2.85
N ARG A 495 -5.24 26.79 -3.67
CA ARG A 495 -6.51 26.34 -4.24
C ARG A 495 -6.25 25.06 -5.05
N ILE A 496 -7.22 24.17 -5.12
CA ILE A 496 -7.09 22.98 -6.00
C ILE A 496 -6.76 23.44 -7.42
N ASN A 497 -5.73 22.85 -8.02
CA ASN A 497 -5.16 23.23 -9.32
C ASN A 497 -4.40 24.58 -9.35
N GLY A 498 -4.11 25.17 -8.20
CA GLY A 498 -3.39 26.46 -8.09
C GLY A 498 -1.88 26.38 -8.16
N ASP A 499 -1.31 25.18 -8.28
CA ASP A 499 0.12 24.93 -8.22
C ASP A 499 0.90 25.64 -9.34
N MET A 500 0.39 25.61 -10.58
CA MET A 500 1.01 26.29 -11.72
C MET A 500 1.10 27.80 -11.48
N ALA A 501 0.04 28.41 -10.93
CA ALA A 501 0.02 29.83 -10.63
C ALA A 501 1.01 30.20 -9.51
N LEU A 502 1.11 29.37 -8.47
CA LEU A 502 2.09 29.53 -7.40
C LEU A 502 3.51 29.55 -7.98
N ILE A 503 3.86 28.55 -8.78
CA ILE A 503 5.20 28.45 -9.39
C ILE A 503 5.46 29.61 -10.36
N ARG A 504 4.47 30.01 -11.16
CA ARG A 504 4.52 31.18 -12.03
C ARG A 504 4.82 32.46 -11.24
N GLY A 505 4.18 32.63 -10.08
CA GLY A 505 4.43 33.74 -9.19
C GLY A 505 5.84 33.74 -8.59
N MET A 506 6.34 32.55 -8.20
CA MET A 506 7.72 32.40 -7.76
C MET A 506 8.71 32.82 -8.86
N VAL A 507 8.50 32.31 -10.07
CA VAL A 507 9.38 32.66 -11.21
C VAL A 507 9.31 34.15 -11.51
N LYS A 508 8.11 34.76 -11.48
CA LYS A 508 7.96 36.21 -11.67
C LYS A 508 8.76 36.99 -10.62
N ALA A 509 8.68 36.60 -9.34
CA ALA A 509 9.46 37.24 -8.29
C ALA A 509 10.97 37.09 -8.49
N ILE A 510 11.42 35.92 -8.97
CA ILE A 510 12.82 35.66 -9.27
C ILE A 510 13.30 36.57 -10.41
N LEU A 511 12.53 36.67 -11.50
CA LEU A 511 12.87 37.51 -12.66
C LEU A 511 12.88 39.01 -12.29
N GLU A 512 11.91 39.48 -11.52
CA GLU A 512 11.89 40.87 -11.02
C GLU A 512 13.09 41.20 -10.10
N LYS A 513 13.60 40.21 -9.37
CA LYS A 513 14.83 40.39 -8.56
C LYS A 513 16.11 40.28 -9.37
N GLU A 514 16.14 39.37 -10.36
CA GLU A 514 17.26 39.24 -11.29
C GLU A 514 17.49 40.53 -12.04
N GLU A 515 16.42 41.18 -12.56
CA GLU A 515 16.50 42.47 -13.24
C GLU A 515 17.10 43.57 -12.36
N LYS A 516 16.82 43.54 -11.04
CA LYS A 516 17.31 44.56 -10.09
C LYS A 516 18.72 44.31 -9.57
N LYS A 517 19.11 43.06 -9.36
CA LYS A 517 20.35 42.67 -8.67
C LYS A 517 21.32 41.89 -9.52
N GLY A 518 20.81 41.10 -10.48
CA GLY A 518 21.60 40.14 -11.23
C GLY A 518 22.10 38.96 -10.40
N GLY A 519 22.61 37.96 -11.07
CA GLY A 519 23.37 36.83 -10.48
C GLY A 519 22.54 35.77 -9.74
N ILE A 520 21.21 35.73 -9.93
CA ILE A 520 20.33 34.69 -9.38
C ILE A 520 20.22 33.53 -10.35
N LEU A 521 20.11 33.85 -11.65
CA LEU A 521 19.98 32.84 -12.71
C LEU A 521 21.32 32.19 -13.03
N ASP A 522 21.31 30.91 -13.36
CA ASP A 522 22.49 30.20 -13.91
C ASP A 522 22.54 30.42 -15.44
N THR A 523 22.96 31.65 -15.86
CA THR A 523 22.98 32.05 -17.28
C THR A 523 23.85 31.13 -18.08
N GLY A 524 25.01 30.69 -17.59
CA GLY A 524 25.90 29.76 -18.29
C GLY A 524 25.21 28.42 -18.59
N PHE A 525 24.50 27.84 -17.61
CA PHE A 525 23.71 26.62 -17.83
C PHE A 525 22.58 26.87 -18.84
N MET A 526 21.91 28.02 -18.74
CA MET A 526 20.77 28.32 -19.60
C MET A 526 21.22 28.48 -21.08
N GLU A 527 22.29 29.20 -21.32
CA GLU A 527 22.85 29.40 -22.68
C GLU A 527 23.33 28.08 -23.30
N GLU A 528 24.05 27.27 -22.53
CA GLU A 528 24.60 26.01 -23.01
C GLU A 528 23.54 24.94 -23.22
N HIS A 529 22.60 24.83 -22.31
CA HIS A 529 21.76 23.63 -22.16
C HIS A 529 20.27 23.86 -22.43
N THR A 530 19.80 25.13 -22.63
CA THR A 530 18.36 25.37 -22.73
C THR A 530 17.97 26.17 -23.97
N ILE A 531 16.67 26.14 -24.31
CA ILE A 531 16.02 27.00 -25.31
C ILE A 531 14.64 27.44 -24.82
N GLY A 532 14.12 28.52 -25.44
CA GLY A 532 12.74 29.00 -25.21
C GLY A 532 12.58 29.88 -23.96
N PHE A 533 13.67 30.33 -23.34
CA PHE A 533 13.62 31.16 -22.13
C PHE A 533 12.97 32.53 -22.39
N GLU A 534 13.26 33.21 -23.48
CA GLU A 534 12.76 34.57 -23.77
C GLU A 534 11.21 34.57 -23.84
N ALA A 535 10.65 33.66 -24.62
CA ALA A 535 9.19 33.52 -24.74
C ALA A 535 8.54 33.20 -23.37
N TYR A 536 9.17 32.31 -22.60
CA TYR A 536 8.73 31.98 -21.25
C TYR A 536 8.80 33.18 -20.30
N ARG A 537 9.95 33.90 -20.26
CA ARG A 537 10.14 35.12 -19.49
C ARG A 537 9.05 36.16 -19.78
N ASP A 538 8.83 36.47 -21.08
CA ASP A 538 7.86 37.45 -21.49
C ASP A 538 6.44 37.05 -21.06
N ARG A 539 6.10 35.78 -21.15
CA ARG A 539 4.83 35.24 -20.65
C ARG A 539 4.70 35.41 -19.13
N VAL A 540 5.74 35.13 -18.39
CA VAL A 540 5.74 35.27 -16.92
C VAL A 540 5.59 36.72 -16.51
N ILE A 541 6.35 37.61 -17.09
CA ILE A 541 6.29 39.07 -16.79
C ILE A 541 4.93 39.65 -17.14
N ALA A 542 4.34 39.27 -18.28
CA ALA A 542 3.01 39.70 -18.70
C ALA A 542 1.88 39.17 -17.80
N THR A 543 2.11 38.12 -17.01
CA THR A 543 1.06 37.58 -16.12
C THR A 543 0.84 38.52 -14.90
N PRO A 544 -0.36 39.10 -14.69
CA PRO A 544 -0.61 39.99 -13.57
C PRO A 544 -0.51 39.29 -12.21
N TRP A 545 0.03 39.99 -11.20
CA TRP A 545 0.10 39.46 -9.84
C TRP A 545 -1.28 39.09 -9.26
N ASP A 546 -2.31 39.89 -9.55
CA ASP A 546 -3.66 39.61 -9.04
C ASP A 546 -4.19 38.29 -9.60
N LEU A 547 -3.96 38.03 -10.88
CA LEU A 547 -4.33 36.74 -11.48
C LEU A 547 -3.56 35.57 -10.83
N ILE A 548 -2.28 35.76 -10.54
CA ILE A 548 -1.45 34.76 -9.85
C ILE A 548 -2.00 34.46 -8.44
N VAL A 549 -2.29 35.49 -7.67
CA VAL A 549 -2.84 35.34 -6.30
C VAL A 549 -4.21 34.68 -6.33
N GLN A 550 -5.11 35.12 -7.20
CA GLN A 550 -6.43 34.53 -7.34
C GLN A 550 -6.39 33.06 -7.80
N ALA A 551 -5.57 32.76 -8.80
CA ALA A 551 -5.47 31.41 -9.34
C ALA A 551 -4.77 30.42 -8.38
N SER A 552 -3.70 30.86 -7.71
CA SER A 552 -2.99 30.04 -6.72
C SER A 552 -3.76 29.95 -5.40
N GLY A 553 -4.48 31.01 -5.05
CA GLY A 553 -5.07 31.19 -3.74
C GLY A 553 -4.04 31.40 -2.64
N ILE A 554 -2.81 31.75 -2.97
CA ILE A 554 -1.71 32.03 -2.03
C ILE A 554 -1.43 33.52 -2.02
N GLU A 555 -1.30 34.10 -0.84
CA GLU A 555 -0.96 35.50 -0.68
C GLU A 555 0.39 35.83 -1.31
N LYS A 556 0.52 37.00 -1.93
CA LYS A 556 1.73 37.42 -2.63
C LYS A 556 2.98 37.33 -1.73
N ASN A 557 2.88 37.70 -0.45
CA ASN A 557 4.00 37.63 0.48
C ASN A 557 4.52 36.21 0.68
N GLN A 558 3.63 35.21 0.74
CA GLN A 558 4.01 33.81 0.85
C GLN A 558 4.68 33.29 -0.43
N ILE A 559 4.22 33.75 -1.60
CA ILE A 559 4.87 33.46 -2.89
C ILE A 559 6.29 34.04 -2.92
N LEU A 560 6.45 35.30 -2.48
CA LEU A 560 7.75 35.97 -2.40
C LEU A 560 8.70 35.25 -1.42
N GLU A 561 8.22 34.86 -0.23
CA GLU A 561 8.98 34.09 0.75
C GLU A 561 9.45 32.76 0.15
N THR A 562 8.56 32.05 -0.56
CA THR A 562 8.88 30.78 -1.22
C THR A 562 9.94 30.97 -2.31
N ALA A 563 9.83 32.03 -3.10
CA ALA A 563 10.83 32.39 -4.10
C ALA A 563 12.19 32.73 -3.45
N ASP A 564 12.19 33.41 -2.30
CA ASP A 564 13.40 33.72 -1.56
C ASP A 564 14.11 32.46 -1.05
N LEU A 565 13.36 31.48 -0.53
CA LEU A 565 13.90 30.17 -0.14
C LEU A 565 14.57 29.47 -1.33
N TYR A 566 13.95 29.50 -2.50
CA TYR A 566 14.51 28.91 -3.70
C TYR A 566 15.77 29.64 -4.20
N MET A 567 15.77 30.96 -4.18
CA MET A 567 16.93 31.77 -4.59
C MET A 567 18.14 31.53 -3.68
N GLN A 568 17.93 31.38 -2.37
CA GLN A 568 18.99 31.12 -1.37
C GLN A 568 19.55 29.69 -1.48
N ALA A 569 18.73 28.71 -1.86
CA ALA A 569 19.17 27.33 -1.96
C ALA A 569 20.14 27.13 -3.13
N LYS A 570 21.27 26.46 -2.87
CA LYS A 570 22.21 26.08 -3.92
C LYS A 570 21.70 24.90 -4.72
N ASN A 571 21.21 23.86 -4.03
CA ASN A 571 20.71 22.64 -4.63
C ASN A 571 19.26 22.42 -4.24
N THR A 572 18.40 22.19 -5.20
CA THR A 572 16.98 21.97 -4.98
C THR A 572 16.51 20.67 -5.62
N ILE A 573 15.72 19.89 -4.90
CA ILE A 573 14.97 18.76 -5.45
C ILE A 573 13.49 19.12 -5.48
N SER A 574 12.84 19.00 -6.64
CA SER A 574 11.39 19.13 -6.80
C SER A 574 10.75 17.75 -6.92
N CYS A 575 9.92 17.40 -5.94
CA CYS A 575 9.15 16.16 -5.92
C CYS A 575 7.67 16.46 -6.16
N TRP A 576 6.98 15.60 -6.91
CA TRP A 576 5.52 15.69 -7.04
C TRP A 576 4.87 14.31 -7.15
N CYS A 577 3.57 14.27 -6.82
CA CYS A 577 2.77 13.06 -6.91
C CYS A 577 1.43 13.34 -7.59
N LEU A 578 0.40 12.54 -7.30
CA LEU A 578 -0.90 12.57 -7.96
C LEU A 578 -1.66 13.90 -7.80
N GLY A 579 -1.33 14.71 -6.78
CA GLY A 579 -1.86 16.07 -6.62
C GLY A 579 -1.54 16.98 -7.80
N ILE A 580 -0.51 16.66 -8.58
CA ILE A 580 -0.16 17.40 -9.80
C ILE A 580 -0.64 16.69 -11.06
N THR A 581 -0.59 15.36 -11.11
CA THR A 581 -0.84 14.62 -12.35
C THR A 581 -2.31 14.42 -12.68
N HIS A 582 -3.22 14.59 -11.73
CA HIS A 582 -4.65 14.34 -11.88
C HIS A 582 -5.47 15.63 -12.14
N HIS A 583 -4.95 16.50 -13.01
CA HIS A 583 -5.61 17.73 -13.49
C HIS A 583 -5.60 17.78 -15.02
N ARG A 584 -6.50 18.55 -15.62
CA ARG A 584 -6.54 18.74 -17.07
C ARG A 584 -5.25 19.34 -17.62
N ASN A 585 -4.69 20.32 -16.90
CA ASN A 585 -3.46 21.05 -17.24
C ASN A 585 -2.20 20.44 -16.58
N SER A 586 -2.27 19.18 -16.12
CA SER A 586 -1.18 18.51 -15.40
C SER A 586 0.18 18.58 -16.12
N MET A 587 0.20 18.43 -17.45
CA MET A 587 1.46 18.53 -18.21
C MET A 587 2.04 19.95 -18.19
N ALA A 588 1.20 20.98 -18.30
CA ALA A 588 1.64 22.37 -18.20
C ALA A 588 2.20 22.67 -16.80
N THR A 589 1.54 22.19 -15.74
CA THR A 589 2.03 22.36 -14.35
C THR A 589 3.40 21.66 -14.14
N ILE A 590 3.58 20.46 -14.69
CA ILE A 590 4.87 19.75 -14.57
C ILE A 590 5.97 20.49 -15.33
N ARG A 591 5.67 21.01 -16.52
CA ARG A 591 6.62 21.84 -17.29
C ARG A 591 6.96 23.12 -16.54
N GLU A 592 6.01 23.73 -15.82
CA GLU A 592 6.28 24.89 -14.97
C GLU A 592 7.23 24.55 -13.81
N ILE A 593 7.10 23.35 -13.20
CA ILE A 593 8.09 22.83 -12.22
C ILE A 593 9.46 22.70 -12.89
N VAL A 594 9.52 22.14 -14.11
CA VAL A 594 10.79 22.03 -14.86
C VAL A 594 11.38 23.40 -15.16
N ASN A 595 10.58 24.36 -15.62
CA ASN A 595 11.02 25.75 -15.89
C ASN A 595 11.70 26.35 -14.65
N LEU A 596 11.07 26.22 -13.45
CA LEU A 596 11.66 26.69 -12.21
C LEU A 596 13.05 26.06 -11.98
N MET A 597 13.19 24.74 -12.22
CA MET A 597 14.45 24.04 -12.00
C MET A 597 15.55 24.45 -13.02
N LEU A 598 15.17 24.78 -14.25
CA LEU A 598 16.08 25.21 -15.32
C LEU A 598 16.73 26.57 -15.00
N LEU A 599 16.02 27.50 -14.36
CA LEU A 599 16.51 28.87 -14.05
C LEU A 599 17.84 28.87 -13.28
N LYS A 600 18.05 27.88 -12.42
CA LYS A 600 19.26 27.76 -11.59
C LYS A 600 20.08 26.51 -11.91
N GLY A 601 19.91 25.90 -13.07
CA GLY A 601 20.63 24.71 -13.47
C GLY A 601 20.48 23.53 -12.48
N ASN A 602 19.32 23.42 -11.80
CA ASN A 602 19.04 22.37 -10.81
C ASN A 602 18.76 21.01 -11.45
N LEU A 603 19.58 20.62 -12.43
CA LEU A 603 19.55 19.33 -13.11
C LEU A 603 20.99 18.84 -13.35
N GLY A 604 21.19 17.54 -13.22
CA GLY A 604 22.47 16.89 -13.53
C GLY A 604 23.63 17.25 -12.62
N ARG A 605 23.35 17.68 -11.38
CA ARG A 605 24.34 17.90 -10.33
C ARG A 605 23.90 17.25 -9.03
N PRO A 606 24.83 16.85 -8.14
CA PRO A 606 24.48 16.21 -6.88
C PRO A 606 23.60 17.08 -6.00
N GLY A 607 22.53 16.50 -5.48
CA GLY A 607 21.59 17.18 -4.61
C GLY A 607 20.54 18.03 -5.31
N ALA A 608 20.47 18.00 -6.66
CA ALA A 608 19.53 18.80 -7.41
C ALA A 608 18.85 18.00 -8.53
N GLY A 609 17.55 18.21 -8.72
CA GLY A 609 16.80 17.56 -9.79
C GLY A 609 15.32 17.43 -9.56
N VAL A 610 14.70 16.63 -10.40
CA VAL A 610 13.26 16.36 -10.41
C VAL A 610 12.97 14.91 -10.06
N LEU A 611 11.91 14.68 -9.29
CA LEU A 611 11.45 13.35 -8.89
C LEU A 611 9.92 13.25 -8.97
N PRO A 612 9.35 12.71 -10.04
CA PRO A 612 7.99 12.21 -10.00
C PRO A 612 7.94 10.98 -9.09
N VAL A 613 7.32 11.13 -7.92
CA VAL A 613 7.26 10.05 -6.92
C VAL A 613 6.20 9.04 -7.33
N ARG A 614 6.63 7.94 -7.93
CA ARG A 614 5.76 6.91 -8.53
C ARG A 614 5.02 6.13 -7.45
N GLY A 615 3.72 5.87 -7.68
CA GLY A 615 2.86 5.16 -6.75
C GLY A 615 3.15 3.66 -6.65
N HIS A 616 2.99 2.91 -7.75
CA HIS A 616 3.20 1.46 -7.75
C HIS A 616 4.67 1.07 -7.83
N SER A 617 5.00 -0.03 -7.15
CA SER A 617 6.37 -0.50 -6.93
C SER A 617 7.20 -0.75 -8.20
N ASN A 618 6.58 -1.08 -9.33
CA ASN A 618 7.26 -1.34 -10.61
C ASN A 618 6.60 -0.67 -11.81
N ILE A 619 5.81 0.38 -11.61
CA ILE A 619 5.13 1.06 -12.71
C ILE A 619 6.10 1.63 -13.76
N GLN A 620 7.29 2.00 -13.32
CA GLN A 620 8.33 2.50 -14.21
C GLN A 620 9.01 1.35 -14.93
N GLY A 621 9.31 0.25 -14.23
CA GLY A 621 10.01 -0.90 -14.78
C GLY A 621 9.24 -1.67 -15.84
N ILE A 622 7.94 -1.87 -15.69
CA ILE A 622 7.14 -2.52 -16.74
C ILE A 622 7.16 -1.70 -18.04
N ARG A 623 7.17 -0.36 -17.95
CA ARG A 623 7.28 0.50 -19.14
C ARG A 623 8.67 0.43 -19.74
N THR A 624 9.72 0.36 -18.92
CA THR A 624 11.10 0.13 -19.40
C THR A 624 11.21 -1.23 -20.08
N ALA A 625 10.49 -2.23 -19.58
CA ALA A 625 10.41 -3.57 -20.18
C ALA A 625 9.54 -3.64 -21.44
N GLY A 626 8.89 -2.53 -21.82
CA GLY A 626 8.16 -2.41 -23.09
C GLY A 626 6.64 -2.44 -23.00
N VAL A 627 6.05 -2.51 -21.79
CA VAL A 627 4.59 -2.39 -21.63
C VAL A 627 4.18 -0.94 -21.83
N GLY A 628 3.70 -0.63 -23.01
CA GLY A 628 3.25 0.69 -23.41
C GLY A 628 2.65 0.68 -24.80
N GLU A 629 1.65 1.50 -25.00
CA GLU A 629 0.88 1.61 -26.22
C GLU A 629 1.63 2.33 -27.37
N ASN A 630 2.64 3.11 -27.03
CA ASN A 630 3.42 3.89 -27.99
C ASN A 630 4.91 3.81 -27.62
N MET A 631 5.61 2.85 -28.23
CA MET A 631 7.03 2.64 -28.00
C MET A 631 7.88 3.26 -29.12
N PRO A 632 9.11 3.70 -28.82
CA PRO A 632 10.04 4.22 -29.86
C PRO A 632 10.29 3.19 -30.94
N ALA A 633 10.46 3.68 -32.20
CA ALA A 633 10.76 2.81 -33.34
C ALA A 633 11.99 1.92 -33.10
N SER A 634 13.05 2.48 -32.51
CA SER A 634 14.27 1.75 -32.15
C SER A 634 14.04 0.56 -31.18
N PHE A 635 13.08 0.68 -30.28
CA PHE A 635 12.67 -0.43 -29.40
C PHE A 635 11.98 -1.53 -30.22
N LEU A 636 11.04 -1.16 -31.08
CA LEU A 636 10.33 -2.10 -31.94
C LEU A 636 11.27 -2.81 -32.92
N ASP A 637 12.22 -2.08 -33.50
CA ASP A 637 13.27 -2.63 -34.40
C ASP A 637 14.15 -3.65 -33.64
N SER A 638 14.48 -3.35 -32.39
CA SER A 638 15.26 -4.28 -31.55
C SER A 638 14.51 -5.59 -31.28
N LEU A 639 13.20 -5.53 -31.04
CA LEU A 639 12.38 -6.74 -30.85
C LEU A 639 12.31 -7.57 -32.16
N GLU A 640 12.04 -6.92 -33.31
CA GLU A 640 11.99 -7.60 -34.61
C GLU A 640 13.30 -8.31 -34.91
N LYS A 641 14.42 -7.59 -34.72
CA LYS A 641 15.76 -8.15 -34.95
C LYS A 641 16.07 -9.33 -34.03
N LYS A 642 15.72 -9.20 -32.72
CA LYS A 642 16.05 -10.23 -31.73
C LYS A 642 15.25 -11.50 -31.90
N PHE A 643 13.96 -11.37 -32.21
CA PHE A 643 13.01 -12.49 -32.19
C PHE A 643 12.60 -12.93 -33.61
N SER A 644 13.10 -12.28 -34.64
CA SER A 644 12.73 -12.55 -36.04
C SER A 644 11.22 -12.48 -36.29
N ILE A 645 10.54 -11.58 -35.57
CA ILE A 645 9.09 -11.36 -35.65
C ILE A 645 8.77 -10.03 -36.31
N LYS A 646 7.54 -9.89 -36.80
CA LYS A 646 7.01 -8.61 -37.27
C LYS A 646 6.15 -8.00 -36.16
N VAL A 647 6.45 -6.76 -35.72
CA VAL A 647 5.66 -6.08 -34.67
C VAL A 647 4.84 -4.92 -35.27
N PRO A 648 3.66 -4.62 -34.70
CA PRO A 648 2.83 -3.52 -35.19
C PRO A 648 3.53 -2.17 -34.91
N ARG A 649 3.41 -1.25 -35.89
CA ARG A 649 4.03 0.10 -35.83
C ARG A 649 3.03 1.18 -35.40
N LYS A 650 1.74 0.94 -35.64
CA LYS A 650 0.67 1.85 -35.21
C LYS A 650 0.61 1.90 -33.69
N PRO A 651 0.54 3.09 -33.06
CA PRO A 651 0.29 3.19 -31.64
C PRO A 651 -1.01 2.48 -31.23
N GLY A 652 -0.98 1.80 -30.10
CA GLY A 652 -2.14 1.21 -29.47
C GLY A 652 -2.94 2.21 -28.65
N MET A 653 -3.86 1.71 -27.83
CA MET A 653 -4.73 2.50 -26.97
C MET A 653 -4.23 2.55 -25.53
N SER A 654 -4.23 3.75 -24.93
CA SER A 654 -4.12 3.90 -23.49
C SER A 654 -5.45 3.54 -22.78
N VAL A 655 -5.50 3.56 -21.44
CA VAL A 655 -6.66 3.05 -20.66
C VAL A 655 -7.99 3.70 -21.06
N ILE A 656 -8.07 5.04 -21.12
CA ILE A 656 -9.35 5.72 -21.42
C ILE A 656 -9.85 5.46 -22.84
N PRO A 657 -9.04 5.59 -23.90
CA PRO A 657 -9.44 5.15 -25.25
C PRO A 657 -9.84 3.68 -25.31
N ALA A 658 -9.13 2.79 -24.61
CA ALA A 658 -9.48 1.36 -24.59
C ALA A 658 -10.87 1.11 -23.98
N ILE A 659 -11.18 1.74 -22.83
CA ILE A 659 -12.52 1.63 -22.21
C ILE A 659 -13.62 2.20 -23.15
N LYS A 660 -13.37 3.33 -23.81
CA LYS A 660 -14.32 3.88 -24.79
C LYS A 660 -14.56 2.92 -25.95
N SER A 661 -13.50 2.30 -26.45
CA SER A 661 -13.57 1.29 -27.52
C SER A 661 -14.29 0.01 -27.07
N MET A 662 -14.16 -0.39 -25.79
CA MET A 662 -14.98 -1.47 -25.19
C MET A 662 -16.46 -1.08 -25.18
N ALA A 663 -16.79 0.15 -24.75
CA ALA A 663 -18.16 0.64 -24.74
C ALA A 663 -18.80 0.69 -26.13
N GLU A 664 -17.99 0.90 -27.19
CA GLU A 664 -18.40 0.85 -28.59
C GLU A 664 -18.49 -0.61 -29.14
N GLY A 665 -18.10 -1.61 -28.35
CA GLY A 665 -18.05 -3.02 -28.77
C GLY A 665 -16.92 -3.37 -29.74
N LYS A 666 -15.95 -2.48 -29.91
CA LYS A 666 -14.76 -2.70 -30.77
C LYS A 666 -13.73 -3.62 -30.13
N ILE A 667 -13.69 -3.66 -28.79
CA ILE A 667 -12.82 -4.58 -28.04
C ILE A 667 -13.64 -5.79 -27.62
N ARG A 668 -13.15 -6.96 -27.99
CA ARG A 668 -13.77 -8.26 -27.75
C ARG A 668 -13.14 -8.98 -26.55
N VAL A 669 -11.82 -8.84 -26.39
CA VAL A 669 -11.06 -9.55 -25.37
C VAL A 669 -10.29 -8.56 -24.51
N LEU A 670 -10.43 -8.67 -23.19
CA LEU A 670 -9.60 -7.99 -22.21
C LEU A 670 -8.80 -9.02 -21.42
N ILE A 671 -7.48 -8.93 -21.46
CA ILE A 671 -6.59 -9.66 -20.56
C ILE A 671 -5.98 -8.64 -19.60
N SER A 672 -6.14 -8.87 -18.29
CA SER A 672 -5.67 -7.97 -17.24
C SER A 672 -4.64 -8.68 -16.37
N LEU A 673 -3.37 -8.25 -16.49
CA LEU A 673 -2.28 -8.70 -15.64
C LEU A 673 -2.27 -7.88 -14.35
N GLY A 674 -3.02 -8.32 -13.36
CA GLY A 674 -3.32 -7.58 -12.13
C GLY A 674 -4.26 -6.39 -12.38
N GLY A 675 -4.46 -5.60 -11.32
CA GLY A 675 -5.24 -4.38 -11.36
C GLY A 675 -6.72 -4.55 -10.98
N ASN A 676 -7.41 -3.41 -10.90
CA ASN A 676 -8.83 -3.30 -10.58
C ASN A 676 -9.43 -2.17 -11.41
N LEU A 677 -9.57 -2.39 -12.73
CA LEU A 677 -10.02 -1.38 -13.70
C LEU A 677 -11.40 -0.83 -13.34
N ALA A 678 -12.33 -1.69 -12.91
CA ALA A 678 -13.68 -1.30 -12.55
C ALA A 678 -13.74 -0.23 -11.45
N SER A 679 -12.77 -0.24 -10.52
CA SER A 679 -12.69 0.74 -9.42
C SER A 679 -11.66 1.86 -9.67
N ALA A 680 -10.65 1.63 -10.52
CA ALA A 680 -9.55 2.58 -10.72
C ALA A 680 -9.83 3.64 -11.78
N VAL A 681 -10.71 3.35 -12.73
CA VAL A 681 -11.06 4.23 -13.86
C VAL A 681 -12.25 5.13 -13.49
N PRO A 682 -12.34 6.38 -13.97
CA PRO A 682 -13.47 7.28 -13.66
C PRO A 682 -14.78 6.81 -14.32
N ASP A 683 -15.91 7.42 -13.89
CA ASP A 683 -17.25 7.12 -14.40
C ASP A 683 -17.62 5.64 -14.25
N THR A 684 -17.60 5.14 -13.01
CA THR A 684 -17.75 3.72 -12.67
C THR A 684 -18.85 3.02 -13.46
N ALA A 685 -20.04 3.60 -13.55
CA ALA A 685 -21.16 3.01 -14.30
C ALA A 685 -20.89 2.87 -15.81
N PHE A 686 -20.14 3.82 -16.40
CA PHE A 686 -19.73 3.74 -17.80
C PHE A 686 -18.71 2.62 -18.00
N VAL A 687 -17.72 2.54 -17.11
CA VAL A 687 -16.67 1.51 -17.15
C VAL A 687 -17.26 0.11 -17.01
N GLU A 688 -18.18 -0.08 -16.07
CA GLU A 688 -18.84 -1.38 -15.86
C GLU A 688 -19.59 -1.83 -17.12
N LYS A 689 -20.37 -0.93 -17.72
CA LYS A 689 -21.06 -1.21 -18.98
C LYS A 689 -20.10 -1.48 -20.15
N ALA A 690 -18.94 -0.83 -20.17
CA ALA A 690 -17.93 -1.04 -21.19
C ALA A 690 -17.29 -2.43 -21.06
N LEU A 691 -16.93 -2.85 -19.86
CA LEU A 691 -16.36 -4.17 -19.59
C LEU A 691 -17.34 -5.30 -19.98
N GLN A 692 -18.63 -5.12 -19.69
CA GLN A 692 -19.68 -6.08 -20.05
C GLN A 692 -19.88 -6.28 -21.56
N LYS A 693 -19.35 -5.37 -22.41
CA LYS A 693 -19.39 -5.53 -23.86
C LYS A 693 -18.34 -6.51 -24.41
N CYS A 694 -17.32 -6.84 -23.64
CA CYS A 694 -16.32 -7.81 -24.03
C CYS A 694 -16.93 -9.21 -24.15
N ARG A 695 -16.39 -10.02 -25.04
CA ARG A 695 -16.75 -11.45 -25.15
C ARG A 695 -16.06 -12.27 -24.08
N LEU A 696 -14.79 -11.93 -23.78
CA LEU A 696 -13.99 -12.58 -22.76
C LEU A 696 -13.23 -11.53 -21.94
N THR A 697 -13.32 -11.66 -20.61
CA THR A 697 -12.46 -10.95 -19.66
C THR A 697 -11.62 -11.95 -18.89
N VAL A 698 -10.29 -11.75 -18.89
CA VAL A 698 -9.31 -12.60 -18.19
C VAL A 698 -8.60 -11.77 -17.12
N MET A 699 -8.72 -12.18 -15.85
CA MET A 699 -8.13 -11.50 -14.71
C MET A 699 -7.06 -12.38 -14.08
N ILE A 700 -5.78 -12.03 -14.27
CA ILE A 700 -4.64 -12.67 -13.60
C ILE A 700 -4.42 -11.92 -12.31
N SER A 701 -4.72 -12.51 -11.17
CA SER A 701 -4.80 -11.78 -9.89
C SER A 701 -4.41 -12.63 -8.69
N THR A 702 -4.02 -11.95 -7.60
CA THR A 702 -3.75 -12.59 -6.31
C THR A 702 -4.97 -12.67 -5.41
N LYS A 703 -5.88 -11.70 -5.52
CA LYS A 703 -7.06 -11.53 -4.65
C LYS A 703 -8.28 -11.09 -5.47
N LEU A 704 -9.47 -11.36 -4.94
CA LEU A 704 -10.72 -10.94 -5.54
C LEU A 704 -10.89 -9.42 -5.42
N ASN A 705 -11.42 -8.80 -6.49
CA ASN A 705 -11.82 -7.39 -6.50
C ASN A 705 -12.98 -7.18 -7.49
N ARG A 706 -13.50 -5.95 -7.58
CA ARG A 706 -14.67 -5.64 -8.37
C ARG A 706 -14.53 -5.99 -9.87
N SER A 707 -13.34 -5.93 -10.44
CA SER A 707 -13.11 -6.27 -11.86
C SER A 707 -13.36 -7.75 -12.20
N HIS A 708 -13.34 -8.64 -11.21
CA HIS A 708 -13.67 -10.05 -11.38
C HIS A 708 -15.19 -10.30 -11.43
N LEU A 709 -15.97 -9.31 -11.02
CA LEU A 709 -17.43 -9.41 -10.90
C LEU A 709 -18.17 -8.67 -12.04
N VAL A 710 -17.51 -7.61 -12.57
CA VAL A 710 -18.01 -6.87 -13.74
C VAL A 710 -17.36 -7.47 -14.97
N THR A 711 -17.99 -8.50 -15.52
CA THR A 711 -17.39 -9.38 -16.52
C THR A 711 -17.95 -9.14 -17.92
N GLY A 712 -17.18 -9.56 -18.93
CA GLY A 712 -17.71 -9.80 -20.26
C GLY A 712 -18.71 -10.98 -20.28
N LYS A 713 -19.07 -11.44 -21.47
CA LYS A 713 -19.98 -12.60 -21.63
C LYS A 713 -19.45 -13.86 -20.95
N ARG A 714 -18.13 -14.07 -21.03
CA ARG A 714 -17.40 -15.09 -20.27
C ARG A 714 -16.26 -14.42 -19.51
N ALA A 715 -15.90 -15.01 -18.37
CA ALA A 715 -14.79 -14.50 -17.57
C ALA A 715 -13.91 -15.62 -17.01
N LEU A 716 -12.63 -15.37 -16.98
CA LEU A 716 -11.63 -16.23 -16.36
C LEU A 716 -10.93 -15.48 -15.21
N ILE A 717 -10.84 -16.14 -14.05
CA ILE A 717 -9.96 -15.77 -12.96
C ILE A 717 -8.78 -16.72 -12.99
N LEU A 718 -7.56 -16.17 -13.13
CA LEU A 718 -6.34 -16.94 -13.15
C LEU A 718 -5.48 -16.57 -11.93
N PRO A 719 -5.37 -17.45 -10.91
CA PRO A 719 -4.68 -17.15 -9.65
C PRO A 719 -3.17 -17.08 -9.87
N CYS A 720 -2.55 -15.99 -9.42
CA CYS A 720 -1.10 -15.86 -9.54
C CYS A 720 -0.39 -15.78 -8.18
N LEU A 721 0.89 -16.13 -8.19
CA LEU A 721 1.78 -15.99 -7.04
C LEU A 721 1.96 -14.52 -6.69
N SER A 722 2.05 -14.21 -5.40
CA SER A 722 2.47 -12.91 -4.89
C SER A 722 3.99 -12.81 -4.85
N ARG A 723 4.52 -11.61 -4.58
CA ARG A 723 5.98 -11.43 -4.42
C ARG A 723 6.55 -12.16 -3.22
N SER A 724 5.74 -12.46 -2.21
CA SER A 724 6.15 -13.21 -1.03
C SER A 724 6.19 -14.72 -1.24
N ASP A 725 5.49 -15.23 -2.26
CA ASP A 725 5.43 -16.65 -2.58
C ASP A 725 6.68 -17.13 -3.32
N GLU A 726 7.16 -18.33 -3.02
CA GLU A 726 8.24 -18.97 -3.74
C GLU A 726 7.76 -19.41 -5.13
N ASP A 727 8.46 -18.98 -6.16
CA ASP A 727 8.33 -19.51 -7.51
C ASP A 727 9.47 -20.50 -7.76
N ILE A 728 9.17 -21.78 -7.80
CA ILE A 728 10.12 -22.85 -8.05
C ILE A 728 9.73 -23.55 -9.35
N ARG A 729 10.59 -23.47 -10.35
CA ARG A 729 10.38 -24.10 -11.65
C ARG A 729 11.56 -25.01 -11.98
N GLU A 730 11.27 -26.25 -12.31
CA GLU A 730 12.28 -27.30 -12.58
C GLU A 730 13.37 -27.39 -11.48
N GLY A 731 12.99 -27.21 -10.22
CA GLY A 731 13.88 -27.23 -9.06
C GLY A 731 14.68 -25.94 -8.82
N VAL A 732 14.52 -24.92 -9.68
CA VAL A 732 15.21 -23.63 -9.57
C VAL A 732 14.30 -22.60 -8.94
N LYS A 733 14.73 -22.04 -7.81
CA LYS A 733 14.04 -20.92 -7.16
C LYS A 733 14.23 -19.64 -7.95
N GLN A 734 13.15 -19.09 -8.44
CA GLN A 734 13.13 -17.90 -9.27
C GLN A 734 13.25 -16.60 -8.45
N TYR A 735 13.67 -15.53 -9.09
CA TYR A 735 13.56 -14.15 -8.60
C TYR A 735 13.15 -13.25 -9.75
N GLY A 736 12.42 -12.19 -9.42
CA GLY A 736 12.03 -11.14 -10.33
C GLY A 736 12.81 -9.85 -10.09
N THR A 737 12.73 -8.91 -11.03
CA THR A 737 13.31 -7.57 -10.92
C THR A 737 12.24 -6.49 -10.97
N VAL A 738 12.51 -5.38 -10.31
CA VAL A 738 11.65 -4.18 -10.27
C VAL A 738 12.48 -2.92 -10.44
N GLU A 739 11.91 -1.86 -11.00
CA GLU A 739 12.54 -0.53 -11.12
C GLU A 739 11.83 0.47 -10.21
N ASP A 740 12.55 1.06 -9.29
CA ASP A 740 12.02 2.08 -8.37
C ASP A 740 11.90 3.48 -8.99
N ALA A 741 11.39 4.45 -8.23
CA ALA A 741 11.16 5.82 -8.70
C ALA A 741 12.45 6.57 -9.08
N THR A 742 13.61 6.11 -8.63
CA THR A 742 14.93 6.68 -8.95
C THR A 742 15.64 5.97 -10.11
N ALA A 743 14.93 5.08 -10.82
CA ALA A 743 15.47 4.26 -11.91
C ALA A 743 16.58 3.29 -11.44
N LYS A 744 16.43 2.72 -10.25
CA LYS A 744 17.27 1.65 -9.73
C LYS A 744 16.57 0.31 -9.86
N ILE A 745 17.26 -0.71 -10.33
CA ILE A 745 16.78 -2.08 -10.39
C ILE A 745 17.02 -2.76 -9.05
N GLY A 746 15.94 -3.26 -8.44
CA GLY A 746 15.94 -4.12 -7.27
C GLY A 746 15.61 -5.56 -7.63
N PHE A 747 15.88 -6.50 -6.70
CA PHE A 747 15.61 -7.92 -6.84
C PHE A 747 14.60 -8.38 -5.81
N SER A 748 13.68 -9.25 -6.22
CA SER A 748 12.61 -9.76 -5.37
C SER A 748 12.53 -11.26 -5.45
N GLN A 749 12.71 -11.97 -4.32
CA GLN A 749 12.63 -13.41 -4.22
C GLN A 749 11.73 -13.83 -3.07
N GLY A 750 10.61 -14.43 -3.38
CA GLY A 750 9.66 -14.93 -2.39
C GLY A 750 10.25 -15.98 -1.44
N CYS A 751 9.63 -16.14 -0.29
CA CYS A 751 10.15 -17.01 0.76
C CYS A 751 9.09 -17.93 1.40
N PHE A 752 7.84 -17.88 0.92
CA PHE A 752 6.76 -18.73 1.42
C PHE A 752 6.29 -19.71 0.36
N PRO A 753 5.97 -20.95 0.73
CA PRO A 753 5.33 -21.86 -0.20
C PRO A 753 4.01 -21.24 -0.71
N PRO A 754 3.63 -21.47 -1.96
CA PRO A 754 2.32 -21.07 -2.48
C PRO A 754 1.17 -21.59 -1.63
N GLY A 755 0.11 -20.81 -1.47
CA GLY A 755 -1.07 -21.21 -0.70
C GLY A 755 -1.91 -22.31 -1.37
N SER A 756 -1.71 -22.54 -2.67
CA SER A 756 -2.34 -23.62 -3.43
C SER A 756 -1.36 -24.14 -4.50
N PRO A 757 -1.35 -25.45 -4.81
CA PRO A 757 -0.55 -26.00 -5.88
C PRO A 757 -1.03 -25.56 -7.27
N HIS A 758 -2.24 -25.04 -7.39
CA HIS A 758 -2.83 -24.55 -8.65
C HIS A 758 -2.43 -23.11 -8.97
N MET A 759 -1.82 -22.36 -8.02
CA MET A 759 -1.29 -21.03 -8.31
C MET A 759 -0.05 -21.12 -9.20
N LYS A 760 0.03 -20.26 -10.21
CA LYS A 760 1.20 -20.14 -11.10
C LYS A 760 1.80 -18.74 -11.03
N SER A 761 3.08 -18.59 -11.36
CA SER A 761 3.69 -17.26 -11.50
C SER A 761 3.12 -16.52 -12.73
N GLU A 762 3.12 -15.18 -12.68
CA GLU A 762 2.74 -14.34 -13.83
C GLU A 762 3.47 -14.78 -15.12
N VAL A 763 4.77 -15.09 -15.01
CA VAL A 763 5.60 -15.57 -16.12
C VAL A 763 5.07 -16.90 -16.68
N SER A 764 4.78 -17.87 -15.82
CA SER A 764 4.26 -19.17 -16.27
C SER A 764 2.88 -19.06 -16.93
N ILE A 765 2.01 -18.18 -16.40
CA ILE A 765 0.69 -17.94 -16.98
C ILE A 765 0.81 -17.31 -18.36
N ILE A 766 1.65 -16.28 -18.51
CA ILE A 766 1.86 -15.59 -19.79
C ILE A 766 2.47 -16.54 -20.82
N ALA A 767 3.49 -17.32 -20.43
CA ALA A 767 4.12 -18.30 -21.31
C ALA A 767 3.12 -19.38 -21.77
N GLY A 768 2.27 -19.87 -20.85
CA GLY A 768 1.22 -20.83 -21.17
C GLY A 768 0.18 -20.29 -22.15
N MET A 769 -0.32 -19.06 -21.93
CA MET A 769 -1.23 -18.38 -22.87
C MET A 769 -0.59 -18.18 -24.25
N ALA A 770 0.65 -17.75 -24.29
CA ALA A 770 1.36 -17.51 -25.55
C ALA A 770 1.62 -18.83 -26.32
N ALA A 771 2.06 -19.87 -25.64
CA ALA A 771 2.29 -21.20 -26.24
C ALA A 771 1.02 -21.84 -26.82
N ALA A 772 -0.14 -21.63 -26.15
CA ALA A 772 -1.42 -22.15 -26.63
C ALA A 772 -1.97 -21.37 -27.83
N ASN A 773 -1.64 -20.09 -27.95
CA ASN A 773 -2.23 -19.20 -28.95
C ASN A 773 -1.37 -19.03 -30.19
N LEU A 774 -0.08 -18.91 -30.03
CA LEU A 774 0.84 -18.59 -31.12
C LEU A 774 1.49 -19.83 -31.71
N PRO A 775 1.71 -19.89 -33.03
CA PRO A 775 2.42 -21.01 -33.63
C PRO A 775 3.87 -21.06 -33.13
N VAL A 776 4.45 -22.24 -33.21
CA VAL A 776 5.88 -22.40 -32.93
C VAL A 776 6.67 -21.52 -33.90
N HIS A 777 7.55 -20.69 -33.37
CA HIS A 777 8.33 -19.74 -34.12
C HIS A 777 9.82 -19.92 -33.80
N GLU A 778 10.70 -19.97 -34.79
CA GLU A 778 12.14 -20.19 -34.60
C GLU A 778 12.80 -19.14 -33.67
N GLY A 779 12.25 -17.92 -33.67
CA GLY A 779 12.78 -16.81 -32.86
C GLY A 779 12.30 -16.77 -31.42
N ILE A 780 11.20 -17.48 -31.04
CA ILE A 780 10.60 -17.44 -29.71
C ILE A 780 10.18 -18.83 -29.27
N ASP A 781 10.85 -19.35 -28.25
CA ASP A 781 10.41 -20.53 -27.51
C ASP A 781 9.74 -20.08 -26.19
N TRP A 782 8.42 -20.04 -26.20
CA TRP A 782 7.60 -19.63 -25.06
C TRP A 782 7.76 -20.57 -23.85
N GLN A 783 7.91 -21.85 -24.11
CA GLN A 783 8.11 -22.86 -23.05
C GLN A 783 9.45 -22.66 -22.38
N TRP A 784 10.52 -22.47 -23.17
CA TRP A 784 11.87 -22.20 -22.65
C TRP A 784 11.92 -20.89 -21.87
N LEU A 785 11.31 -19.82 -22.38
CA LEU A 785 11.19 -18.54 -21.67
C LEU A 785 10.42 -18.71 -20.33
N GLY A 786 9.39 -19.54 -20.31
CA GLY A 786 8.58 -19.81 -19.12
C GLY A 786 9.30 -20.64 -18.05
N LYS A 787 10.37 -21.36 -18.36
CA LYS A 787 11.09 -22.23 -17.42
C LYS A 787 11.93 -21.47 -16.39
N ASP A 788 12.58 -20.39 -16.81
CA ASP A 788 13.50 -19.64 -15.94
C ASP A 788 13.42 -18.13 -16.26
N ASN A 789 13.23 -17.29 -15.23
CA ASN A 789 13.28 -15.85 -15.37
C ASN A 789 14.61 -15.34 -15.96
N ASN A 790 15.69 -16.09 -15.78
CA ASN A 790 16.98 -15.73 -16.36
C ASN A 790 16.98 -15.83 -17.90
N HIS A 791 16.22 -16.76 -18.48
CA HIS A 791 16.02 -16.81 -19.92
C HIS A 791 15.39 -15.53 -20.46
N ILE A 792 14.39 -15.01 -19.73
CA ILE A 792 13.74 -13.75 -20.05
C ILE A 792 14.73 -12.59 -19.89
N ARG A 793 15.53 -12.55 -18.82
CA ARG A 793 16.56 -11.51 -18.62
C ARG A 793 17.64 -11.54 -19.69
N GLN A 794 18.02 -12.71 -20.20
CA GLN A 794 18.91 -12.83 -21.37
C GLN A 794 18.27 -12.18 -22.60
N ALA A 795 17.00 -12.45 -22.85
CA ALA A 795 16.27 -11.84 -23.94
C ALA A 795 16.14 -10.31 -23.77
N MET A 796 15.81 -9.84 -22.56
CA MET A 796 15.76 -8.40 -22.21
C MET A 796 17.13 -7.72 -22.42
N SER A 797 18.20 -8.34 -21.96
CA SER A 797 19.59 -7.86 -22.09
C SER A 797 20.01 -7.66 -23.55
N GLN A 798 19.48 -8.51 -24.45
CA GLN A 798 19.77 -8.45 -25.90
C GLN A 798 18.85 -7.49 -26.65
N ALA A 799 17.57 -7.41 -26.25
CA ALA A 799 16.57 -6.61 -26.95
C ALA A 799 16.49 -5.16 -26.47
N ILE A 800 16.81 -4.88 -25.21
CA ILE A 800 16.62 -3.56 -24.60
C ILE A 800 17.94 -3.02 -24.06
N PRO A 801 18.56 -2.03 -24.73
CA PRO A 801 19.90 -1.55 -24.39
C PRO A 801 20.08 -1.16 -22.92
N VAL A 802 19.06 -0.55 -22.29
CA VAL A 802 19.14 -0.13 -20.88
C VAL A 802 19.21 -1.31 -19.91
N PHE A 803 18.77 -2.51 -20.29
CA PHE A 803 18.87 -3.74 -19.51
C PHE A 803 20.12 -4.59 -19.82
N LYS A 804 21.04 -4.07 -20.61
CA LYS A 804 22.26 -4.82 -20.95
C LYS A 804 22.98 -5.34 -19.71
N GLY A 805 23.16 -6.65 -19.60
CA GLY A 805 23.82 -7.31 -18.49
C GLY A 805 22.92 -7.63 -17.27
N ILE A 806 21.60 -7.42 -17.35
CA ILE A 806 20.65 -7.76 -16.28
C ILE A 806 20.65 -9.28 -15.95
N ASP A 807 20.90 -10.12 -16.96
CA ASP A 807 21.01 -11.59 -16.85
C ASP A 807 22.19 -12.06 -16.01
N LYS A 808 23.22 -11.22 -15.85
CA LYS A 808 24.43 -11.50 -15.05
C LYS A 808 24.29 -11.06 -13.60
N GLN A 809 23.24 -10.35 -13.25
CA GLN A 809 23.01 -9.84 -11.91
C GLN A 809 22.41 -10.94 -11.01
N LYS A 810 22.69 -10.86 -9.71
CA LYS A 810 22.22 -11.84 -8.71
C LYS A 810 21.35 -11.16 -7.65
N PRO A 811 20.37 -11.87 -7.06
CA PRO A 811 19.47 -11.32 -6.03
C PRO A 811 20.20 -10.97 -4.73
N THR A 812 21.47 -11.35 -4.57
CA THR A 812 22.32 -10.98 -3.43
C THR A 812 22.94 -9.57 -3.57
N SER A 813 22.79 -8.93 -4.74
CA SER A 813 23.33 -7.59 -4.97
C SER A 813 22.36 -6.51 -4.45
N GLN A 814 22.88 -5.33 -4.19
CA GLN A 814 22.09 -4.17 -3.75
C GLN A 814 21.26 -3.52 -4.87
N GLY A 815 21.23 -4.15 -6.06
CA GLY A 815 20.65 -3.55 -7.25
C GLY A 815 21.63 -2.60 -7.93
N TYR A 816 21.18 -1.97 -9.03
CA TYR A 816 21.98 -1.03 -9.81
C TYR A 816 21.10 0.02 -10.47
N TYR A 817 21.64 1.22 -10.65
CA TYR A 817 20.96 2.28 -11.39
C TYR A 817 21.03 2.05 -12.89
N LEU A 818 19.91 2.22 -13.56
CA LEU A 818 19.88 2.27 -15.02
C LEU A 818 20.55 3.54 -15.52
N TRP A 819 21.05 3.50 -16.76
CA TRP A 819 21.58 4.69 -17.41
C TRP A 819 20.53 5.80 -17.45
N ASN A 820 20.94 6.98 -16.99
CA ASN A 820 20.07 8.15 -16.93
C ASN A 820 20.81 9.36 -17.51
N PRO A 821 20.41 9.85 -18.69
CA PRO A 821 21.10 10.93 -19.38
C PRO A 821 21.00 12.26 -18.63
N LEU A 822 19.90 12.52 -17.93
CA LEU A 822 19.70 13.77 -17.19
C LEU A 822 20.75 13.97 -16.08
N ARG A 823 21.26 12.89 -15.48
CA ARG A 823 22.35 12.97 -14.48
C ARG A 823 23.67 13.44 -15.04
N LYS A 824 23.80 13.48 -16.37
CA LYS A 824 24.98 13.96 -17.12
C LYS A 824 24.67 15.21 -17.93
N ARG A 825 23.51 15.87 -17.69
CA ARG A 825 23.03 17.02 -18.49
C ARG A 825 22.92 16.70 -19.98
N ILE A 826 22.60 15.46 -20.32
CA ILE A 826 22.32 15.04 -21.69
C ILE A 826 20.81 15.06 -21.88
N PHE A 827 20.32 15.89 -22.77
CA PHE A 827 18.92 16.07 -23.08
C PHE A 827 18.60 15.39 -24.40
N ASN A 828 17.81 14.31 -24.38
CA ASN A 828 17.45 13.56 -25.59
C ASN A 828 16.23 14.19 -26.32
N THR A 829 16.17 15.51 -26.39
CA THR A 829 15.24 16.28 -27.18
C THR A 829 15.78 16.38 -28.64
N ARG A 830 14.98 16.93 -29.53
CA ARG A 830 15.35 17.02 -30.96
C ARG A 830 16.61 17.85 -31.20
N ASP A 831 16.81 18.87 -30.38
CA ASP A 831 17.92 19.83 -30.46
C ASP A 831 18.98 19.62 -29.37
N ALA A 832 18.88 18.52 -28.63
CA ALA A 832 19.75 18.15 -27.53
C ALA A 832 19.81 19.17 -26.39
N LYS A 833 18.77 19.99 -26.22
CA LYS A 833 18.62 21.00 -25.15
C LYS A 833 17.35 20.77 -24.31
N ALA A 834 17.33 21.26 -23.09
CA ALA A 834 16.15 21.35 -22.28
C ALA A 834 15.24 22.52 -22.71
N HIS A 835 13.94 22.35 -22.68
CA HIS A 835 12.99 23.31 -23.19
C HIS A 835 12.23 24.02 -22.08
N PHE A 836 12.29 25.35 -22.08
CA PHE A 836 11.31 26.16 -21.36
C PHE A 836 9.97 26.09 -22.08
N SER A 837 8.89 25.98 -21.33
CA SER A 837 7.53 25.97 -21.84
C SER A 837 6.79 27.24 -21.43
N ASP A 838 6.21 27.94 -22.41
CA ASP A 838 5.46 29.17 -22.24
C ASP A 838 3.93 28.96 -22.14
N ALA A 839 3.50 27.81 -21.65
CA ALA A 839 2.07 27.47 -21.53
C ALA A 839 1.26 28.58 -20.81
N PRO A 840 0.05 28.90 -21.29
CA PRO A 840 -0.82 29.86 -20.62
C PRO A 840 -1.22 29.36 -19.23
N LEU A 841 -1.49 30.31 -18.33
CA LEU A 841 -2.03 29.97 -17.00
C LEU A 841 -3.51 29.61 -17.13
N GLU A 842 -3.81 28.32 -16.95
CA GLU A 842 -5.18 27.82 -16.92
C GLU A 842 -5.72 27.84 -15.49
N ARG A 843 -6.97 28.24 -15.34
CA ARG A 843 -7.68 28.27 -14.07
C ARG A 843 -8.98 27.48 -14.18
N VAL A 844 -9.29 26.71 -13.14
CA VAL A 844 -10.58 26.04 -13.01
C VAL A 844 -11.46 26.87 -12.08
N ASP A 845 -12.51 27.48 -12.62
CA ASP A 845 -13.48 28.25 -11.85
C ASP A 845 -14.78 27.47 -11.73
N PRO A 846 -15.21 27.13 -10.50
CA PRO A 846 -16.54 26.59 -10.25
C PRO A 846 -17.57 27.70 -10.37
N GLU A 847 -18.81 27.33 -10.65
CA GLU A 847 -19.96 28.23 -10.54
C GLU A 847 -20.18 28.65 -9.06
N PRO A 848 -20.95 29.70 -8.77
CA PRO A 848 -21.05 30.23 -7.39
C PRO A 848 -21.49 29.24 -6.32
N ASP A 849 -22.27 28.23 -6.66
CA ASP A 849 -22.76 27.17 -5.78
C ASP A 849 -21.91 25.89 -5.82
N GLU A 850 -20.95 25.79 -6.73
CA GLU A 850 -20.06 24.66 -6.87
C GLU A 850 -18.81 24.79 -5.97
N LEU A 851 -18.27 23.65 -5.61
CA LEU A 851 -16.97 23.47 -4.93
C LEU A 851 -16.04 22.64 -5.82
N LEU A 852 -14.74 22.77 -5.60
CA LEU A 852 -13.75 21.92 -6.23
C LEU A 852 -13.47 20.71 -5.33
N LEU A 853 -13.77 19.52 -5.83
CA LEU A 853 -13.49 18.27 -5.12
C LEU A 853 -12.19 17.64 -5.62
N MET A 854 -11.31 17.25 -4.68
CA MET A 854 -10.19 16.39 -4.94
C MET A 854 -10.39 15.01 -4.28
N THR A 855 -10.12 13.95 -5.03
CA THR A 855 -10.08 12.60 -4.47
C THR A 855 -8.80 12.43 -3.65
N ILE A 856 -8.89 11.78 -2.49
CA ILE A 856 -7.74 11.50 -1.62
C ILE A 856 -7.71 10.04 -1.21
N ARG A 857 -6.56 9.55 -0.73
CA ARG A 857 -6.44 8.23 -0.10
C ARG A 857 -6.52 8.36 1.41
N SER A 858 -7.16 7.38 2.05
CA SER A 858 -7.03 7.19 3.50
C SER A 858 -5.63 6.67 3.85
N HIS A 859 -5.28 6.70 5.12
CA HIS A 859 -4.01 6.13 5.57
C HIS A 859 -3.98 4.60 5.41
N ASP A 860 -5.10 3.91 5.64
CA ASP A 860 -5.24 2.45 5.50
C ASP A 860 -5.61 2.03 4.08
N GLN A 861 -4.85 2.52 3.09
CA GLN A 861 -5.14 2.28 1.69
C GLN A 861 -3.89 2.30 0.82
N PHE A 862 -3.87 1.42 -0.18
CA PHE A 862 -2.93 1.49 -1.28
C PHE A 862 -3.65 1.35 -2.62
N ASN A 863 -3.74 2.45 -3.39
CA ASN A 863 -4.54 2.56 -4.61
C ASN A 863 -6.00 2.18 -4.34
N THR A 864 -6.58 1.19 -5.05
CA THR A 864 -7.94 0.69 -4.82
C THR A 864 -8.04 -0.32 -3.68
N SER A 865 -6.92 -0.84 -3.19
CA SER A 865 -6.90 -1.77 -2.05
C SER A 865 -7.05 -1.00 -0.74
N VAL A 866 -8.09 -1.35 0.03
CA VAL A 866 -8.39 -0.78 1.34
C VAL A 866 -8.06 -1.81 2.41
N PHE A 867 -7.18 -1.47 3.33
CA PHE A 867 -6.75 -2.37 4.41
C PHE A 867 -7.61 -2.21 5.68
N GLY A 868 -8.23 -1.04 5.85
CA GLY A 868 -9.08 -0.74 7.00
C GLY A 868 -9.99 0.45 6.71
N LEU A 869 -11.05 0.57 7.52
CA LEU A 869 -12.03 1.66 7.41
C LEU A 869 -11.65 2.89 8.23
N ASN A 870 -10.49 2.84 8.92
CA ASN A 870 -10.03 3.91 9.78
C ASN A 870 -8.95 4.75 9.08
N ASP A 871 -9.09 6.07 9.12
CA ASP A 871 -8.03 7.02 8.79
C ASP A 871 -7.61 7.80 10.03
N ARG A 872 -6.74 7.20 10.84
CA ARG A 872 -6.31 7.79 12.11
C ARG A 872 -5.59 9.13 11.95
N TYR A 873 -5.05 9.46 10.77
CA TYR A 873 -4.40 10.75 10.54
C TYR A 873 -5.43 11.87 10.36
N ARG A 874 -6.60 11.56 9.81
CA ARG A 874 -7.70 12.51 9.67
C ARG A 874 -8.80 12.35 10.71
N GLY A 875 -8.62 11.43 11.69
CA GLY A 875 -9.56 11.20 12.77
C GLY A 875 -10.83 10.43 12.36
N ILE A 876 -10.83 9.77 11.21
CA ILE A 876 -12.00 9.01 10.75
C ILE A 876 -11.90 7.55 11.21
N GLN A 877 -12.99 7.05 11.79
CA GLN A 877 -13.11 5.64 12.20
C GLN A 877 -14.37 5.02 11.61
N SER A 878 -14.25 3.75 11.21
CA SER A 878 -15.33 2.86 10.77
C SER A 878 -16.12 3.30 9.53
N GLU A 879 -15.72 4.37 8.83
CA GLU A 879 -16.43 4.87 7.65
C GLU A 879 -15.47 5.47 6.62
N ARG A 880 -15.86 5.40 5.35
CA ARG A 880 -15.13 6.00 4.24
C ARG A 880 -15.98 6.98 3.41
N ARG A 881 -17.30 6.97 3.59
CA ARG A 881 -18.21 7.91 2.91
C ARG A 881 -18.20 9.25 3.64
N VAL A 882 -17.06 9.95 3.56
CA VAL A 882 -16.85 11.25 4.20
C VAL A 882 -16.47 12.30 3.16
N LEU A 883 -16.95 13.52 3.37
CA LEU A 883 -16.61 14.72 2.61
C LEU A 883 -15.97 15.72 3.56
N PHE A 884 -14.68 15.92 3.41
CA PHE A 884 -13.95 16.93 4.17
C PHE A 884 -14.23 18.32 3.60
N MET A 885 -14.74 19.22 4.42
CA MET A 885 -15.16 20.57 4.03
C MET A 885 -14.58 21.62 4.96
N ASN A 886 -14.34 22.82 4.45
CA ASN A 886 -14.07 23.98 5.27
C ASN A 886 -15.31 24.35 6.10
N ARG A 887 -15.10 24.82 7.32
CA ARG A 887 -16.20 25.20 8.21
C ARG A 887 -17.09 26.30 7.60
N GLN A 888 -16.49 27.32 6.98
CA GLN A 888 -17.22 28.39 6.33
C GLN A 888 -18.08 27.87 5.17
N ASP A 889 -17.55 26.97 4.34
CA ASP A 889 -18.30 26.37 3.24
C ASP A 889 -19.49 25.53 3.73
N MET A 890 -19.39 24.94 4.95
CA MET A 890 -20.48 24.22 5.59
C MET A 890 -21.55 25.21 6.11
N ASP A 891 -21.12 26.27 6.80
CA ASP A 891 -22.02 27.29 7.35
C ASP A 891 -22.78 28.01 6.22
N ASP A 892 -22.12 28.36 5.11
CA ASP A 892 -22.74 28.99 3.92
C ASP A 892 -23.81 28.08 3.26
N ARG A 893 -23.77 26.78 3.49
CA ARG A 893 -24.72 25.77 2.98
C ARG A 893 -25.69 25.24 4.05
N ASN A 894 -25.67 25.82 5.25
CA ASN A 894 -26.44 25.36 6.42
C ASN A 894 -26.25 23.88 6.75
N LEU A 895 -25.01 23.40 6.67
CA LEU A 895 -24.64 22.02 6.98
C LEU A 895 -24.04 21.91 8.39
N ALA A 896 -24.61 21.04 9.21
CA ALA A 896 -24.02 20.67 10.50
C ALA A 896 -22.83 19.70 10.33
N PRO A 897 -21.85 19.68 11.25
CA PRO A 897 -20.85 18.61 11.32
C PRO A 897 -21.50 17.22 11.35
N GLU A 898 -20.91 16.28 10.61
CA GLU A 898 -21.38 14.90 10.49
C GLU A 898 -22.78 14.74 9.87
N GLN A 899 -23.34 15.81 9.34
CA GLN A 899 -24.60 15.73 8.61
C GLN A 899 -24.43 14.93 7.32
N MET A 900 -25.39 14.07 7.03
CA MET A 900 -25.44 13.37 5.74
C MET A 900 -25.69 14.35 4.61
N VAL A 901 -24.92 14.19 3.54
CA VAL A 901 -24.97 15.03 2.33
C VAL A 901 -25.04 14.20 1.07
N THR A 902 -25.57 14.81 0.05
CA THR A 902 -25.53 14.36 -1.33
C THR A 902 -24.54 15.20 -2.11
N ILE A 903 -23.63 14.54 -2.85
CA ILE A 903 -22.63 15.16 -3.70
C ILE A 903 -23.02 14.93 -5.16
N THR A 904 -23.11 15.99 -5.95
CA THR A 904 -23.44 15.90 -7.37
C THR A 904 -22.36 16.55 -8.22
N SER A 905 -22.09 15.97 -9.38
CA SER A 905 -21.21 16.53 -10.40
C SER A 905 -21.94 16.53 -11.74
N ASN A 906 -21.94 17.67 -12.42
CA ASN A 906 -22.51 17.81 -13.75
C ASN A 906 -21.40 18.08 -14.77
N TYR A 907 -21.14 17.12 -15.62
CA TYR A 907 -20.14 17.22 -16.70
C TYR A 907 -20.69 16.58 -17.97
N ASP A 908 -20.53 17.21 -19.12
CA ASP A 908 -21.09 16.79 -20.41
C ASP A 908 -22.64 16.63 -20.36
N ARG A 909 -23.33 17.47 -19.61
CA ARG A 909 -24.80 17.42 -19.37
C ARG A 909 -25.26 16.10 -18.74
N LYS A 910 -24.35 15.36 -18.10
CA LYS A 910 -24.63 14.14 -17.36
C LYS A 910 -24.44 14.40 -15.88
N LEU A 911 -25.54 14.32 -15.13
CA LEU A 911 -25.52 14.39 -13.68
C LEU A 911 -25.01 13.08 -13.09
N ARG A 912 -24.04 13.17 -12.20
CA ARG A 912 -23.51 12.05 -11.38
C ARG A 912 -23.79 12.37 -9.93
N LYS A 913 -24.18 11.37 -9.14
CA LYS A 913 -24.66 11.56 -7.78
C LYS A 913 -24.03 10.53 -6.84
N LEU A 914 -23.64 10.98 -5.64
CA LEU A 914 -23.27 10.16 -4.48
C LEU A 914 -24.11 10.59 -3.28
N GLU A 915 -24.70 9.64 -2.61
CA GLU A 915 -25.58 9.83 -1.45
C GLU A 915 -24.98 9.19 -0.20
N GLY A 916 -25.43 9.66 0.98
CA GLY A 916 -25.05 9.09 2.27
C GLY A 916 -23.60 9.37 2.65
N TYR A 917 -23.04 10.51 2.27
CA TYR A 917 -21.73 10.98 2.72
C TYR A 917 -21.90 11.88 3.94
N TYR A 918 -20.95 11.81 4.86
CA TYR A 918 -20.92 12.66 6.07
C TYR A 918 -20.05 13.88 5.82
N ALA A 919 -20.59 15.09 6.04
CA ALA A 919 -19.86 16.34 5.95
C ALA A 919 -18.97 16.52 7.19
N ILE A 920 -17.66 16.46 7.00
CA ILE A 920 -16.67 16.52 8.09
C ILE A 920 -15.93 17.86 8.04
N PRO A 921 -15.99 18.67 9.11
CA PRO A 921 -15.23 19.91 9.17
C PRO A 921 -13.74 19.62 9.17
N TYR A 922 -13.00 20.22 8.24
CA TYR A 922 -11.57 20.00 8.09
C TYR A 922 -10.87 21.29 7.65
N PRO A 923 -9.62 21.55 8.05
CA PRO A 923 -8.88 22.75 7.66
C PRO A 923 -8.41 22.68 6.19
N ILE A 924 -9.33 22.49 5.28
CA ILE A 924 -9.14 22.62 3.84
C ILE A 924 -9.51 24.05 3.42
N ARG A 925 -9.00 24.54 2.30
CA ARG A 925 -9.26 25.87 1.81
C ARG A 925 -10.73 26.03 1.39
N ASN A 926 -11.32 27.23 1.64
CA ASN A 926 -12.66 27.58 1.17
C ASN A 926 -12.80 27.37 -0.33
N GLY A 927 -13.97 26.89 -0.75
CA GLY A 927 -14.27 26.51 -2.12
C GLY A 927 -13.65 25.18 -2.56
N CYS A 928 -12.97 24.47 -1.64
CA CYS A 928 -12.34 23.18 -1.88
C CYS A 928 -12.87 22.11 -0.92
N VAL A 929 -13.10 20.91 -1.43
CA VAL A 929 -13.51 19.74 -0.64
C VAL A 929 -12.69 18.51 -1.02
N ALA A 930 -12.65 17.51 -0.13
CA ALA A 930 -11.94 16.27 -0.39
C ALA A 930 -12.75 15.05 0.04
N ALA A 931 -12.64 13.95 -0.71
CA ALA A 931 -13.29 12.69 -0.36
C ALA A 931 -12.45 11.49 -0.81
N TYR A 932 -12.70 10.31 -0.23
CA TYR A 932 -11.87 9.14 -0.50
C TYR A 932 -12.09 8.55 -1.90
N PHE A 933 -10.98 8.18 -2.50
CA PHE A 933 -10.86 7.31 -3.67
C PHE A 933 -10.85 5.83 -3.20
N PRO A 934 -11.45 4.84 -3.88
CA PRO A 934 -12.09 4.97 -5.19
C PRO A 934 -13.59 5.32 -5.16
N GLU A 935 -14.18 5.48 -4.00
CA GLU A 935 -15.62 5.65 -3.81
C GLU A 935 -16.18 6.85 -4.62
N THR A 936 -15.40 7.90 -4.73
CA THR A 936 -15.79 9.13 -5.44
C THR A 936 -15.48 9.13 -6.94
N ASN A 937 -14.91 8.04 -7.49
CA ASN A 937 -14.57 7.96 -8.92
C ASN A 937 -15.77 8.10 -9.85
N CYS A 938 -16.95 7.73 -9.41
CA CYS A 938 -18.19 7.87 -10.18
C CYS A 938 -18.55 9.33 -10.47
N LEU A 939 -18.05 10.31 -9.69
CA LEU A 939 -18.26 11.74 -9.93
C LEU A 939 -17.40 12.29 -11.07
N THR A 940 -16.29 11.65 -11.41
CA THR A 940 -15.41 12.09 -12.50
C THR A 940 -15.93 11.55 -13.83
N SER A 941 -16.11 12.42 -14.82
CA SER A 941 -16.45 11.96 -16.18
C SER A 941 -15.29 11.24 -16.84
N ILE A 942 -15.59 10.20 -17.64
CA ILE A 942 -14.61 9.55 -18.53
C ILE A 942 -14.01 10.51 -19.57
N ASN A 943 -14.63 11.66 -19.79
CA ASN A 943 -14.18 12.71 -20.70
C ASN A 943 -13.40 13.82 -19.98
N ASP A 944 -13.40 13.85 -18.66
CA ASP A 944 -12.68 14.84 -17.87
C ASP A 944 -11.24 14.38 -17.61
N MET A 945 -10.33 14.80 -18.46
CA MET A 945 -8.95 14.32 -18.47
C MET A 945 -7.97 15.32 -19.07
N CYS A 946 -6.69 15.15 -18.82
CA CYS A 946 -5.63 15.80 -19.58
C CYS A 946 -5.61 15.25 -21.01
N VAL A 947 -5.94 16.06 -21.99
CA VAL A 947 -6.09 15.64 -23.39
C VAL A 947 -4.80 15.00 -23.94
N ALA A 948 -3.64 15.59 -23.63
CA ALA A 948 -2.36 15.11 -24.15
C ALA A 948 -1.91 13.77 -23.56
N SER A 949 -2.33 13.42 -22.32
CA SER A 949 -1.92 12.19 -21.63
C SER A 949 -3.05 11.20 -21.42
N PHE A 950 -4.31 11.58 -21.66
CA PHE A 950 -5.52 10.82 -21.35
C PHE A 950 -5.65 10.45 -19.85
N THR A 951 -4.95 11.17 -18.98
CA THR A 951 -5.02 10.93 -17.53
C THR A 951 -6.23 11.65 -16.94
N PRO A 952 -7.11 10.95 -16.19
CA PRO A 952 -8.32 11.54 -15.63
C PRO A 952 -8.05 12.67 -14.64
N ALA A 953 -8.94 13.67 -14.62
CA ALA A 953 -8.85 14.85 -13.75
C ALA A 953 -9.51 14.59 -12.38
N PHE A 954 -9.08 13.59 -11.63
CA PHE A 954 -9.63 13.19 -10.33
C PHE A 954 -9.53 14.24 -9.22
N LYS A 955 -8.81 15.33 -9.43
CA LYS A 955 -8.50 16.29 -8.36
C LYS A 955 -8.97 17.71 -8.64
N SER A 956 -9.82 17.87 -9.62
CA SER A 956 -10.46 19.17 -9.92
C SER A 956 -11.90 19.00 -10.41
N ILE A 957 -12.65 18.19 -9.69
CA ILE A 957 -14.04 17.87 -10.03
C ILE A 957 -14.94 18.99 -9.50
N ARG A 958 -15.76 19.60 -10.36
CA ARG A 958 -16.79 20.56 -9.92
C ARG A 958 -17.95 19.79 -9.32
N VAL A 959 -18.35 20.15 -8.09
CA VAL A 959 -19.43 19.47 -7.36
C VAL A 959 -20.33 20.47 -6.64
N CYS A 960 -21.63 20.17 -6.59
CA CYS A 960 -22.57 20.78 -5.65
C CYS A 960 -22.78 19.82 -4.47
N VAL A 961 -22.95 20.39 -3.28
CA VAL A 961 -23.20 19.66 -2.03
C VAL A 961 -24.49 20.14 -1.43
N SER A 962 -25.42 19.25 -1.17
CA SER A 962 -26.72 19.53 -0.56
C SER A 962 -26.98 18.59 0.62
N PRO A 963 -27.82 18.96 1.59
CA PRO A 963 -28.29 18.05 2.62
C PRO A 963 -28.78 16.75 2.02
N GLY A 964 -28.39 15.61 2.63
CA GLY A 964 -28.91 14.29 2.28
C GLY A 964 -30.35 14.12 2.79
N ASN A 965 -31.13 13.32 2.09
CA ASN A 965 -32.47 12.96 2.54
C ASN A 965 -32.38 11.87 3.61
#